data_202ce1af97f3bdc16af73e13a1c5c832
#
_entry.id   202ce1af97f3bdc16af73e13a1c5c832
#
_cell.length_a   1.000
_cell.length_b   1.000
_cell.length_c   1.000
_cell.angle_alpha   90.00
_cell.angle_beta   90.00
_cell.angle_gamma   90.00
#
_symmetry.space_group_name_H-M   'P 1'
#
loop_
_entity.id
_entity.type
_entity.pdbx_description
1 polymer ?
#
loop_
_entity_poly.entity_id
_entity_poly.type
_entity_poly.pdbx_seq_one_letter_code
_entity_poly.pdbx_strand_id
1 'polypeptide(L)'
;MFQDPNKGNMPKVDTPEVTDIATQAAGIIVDKVAAEAGGKVQEVKDKVQQAGQIASQAVAYTGAARQMGSAFANPPGTNGHTPGIVSGMEAVPQPMGSKKASNSVLMAAHELFGMSHLTKLTIVVEGTPIKSYKHFHLSQNASEHHHFSLVLDHDSLGDAEDHQLEKTQKLLGKRILVTFAYKNIPAGPERDFIGVITKVGLSRENRNHGNIVLSGHSPTILLDGAPHIQSFGGNVPVSLNTIANAVFEQALGGKYTAKADSRYENVAYNCQYEETHYNYLARLAESYGEQFYYDGQTVRFGKLPFAEKAIGLVFGKNVDEVEVTMKALHVNPSYYGYNSSSHESLNTGKSTIKHVSSLAKAAYDISQKTFTAPSLRIAPLKARTSKDLDAAQDSTAGSASVTAFTTSGRTSTPFLYPGCVVDMEMLKPGTKKSTYFTRLMVIEANHSVDKLGNYTGHFEAIGADTGYLPRPVFREPKAEPQFATVISNDDDMGRVQVRFDWQGGGDNTEWIRVMSPDAGSSEKVNKNRGFVAIPEVGDQVMVGFVHSHPDRPYVMGGLFHGKIGSGGGKGNNIKSLSSKSGHTVELNDGGGITIKDKSKLNHIDVDGNNKITVTAAVNVTLTNGKASITLEGDKITIHADKIEIAQKDGAKSSKIDINGTDTNINTKNMKITSTHNKISGETHITDGDTKIDRGNTFIN
;
A
#
# COMPACT_ATOMS: atom_id res chain seq x y z
N MET A 1 -6.99 54.68 -12.73
CA MET A 1 -6.21 55.34 -11.69
C MET A 1 -6.66 54.81 -10.34
N PHE A 2 -6.15 53.63 -9.97
CA PHE A 2 -6.20 53.13 -8.58
C PHE A 2 -4.89 52.41 -8.32
N GLN A 3 -4.13 52.93 -7.41
CA GLN A 3 -2.85 52.41 -6.92
C GLN A 3 -3.09 51.21 -5.98
N ASP A 4 -2.27 50.19 -6.15
CA ASP A 4 -2.18 49.04 -5.25
C ASP A 4 -1.17 49.32 -4.12
N PRO A 5 -1.57 49.25 -2.84
CA PRO A 5 -0.66 49.44 -1.74
C PRO A 5 -0.35 48.11 -1.05
N ASN A 6 0.60 47.34 -1.53
CA ASN A 6 1.30 46.36 -0.68
C ASN A 6 2.58 45.84 -1.35
N LYS A 7 3.62 46.68 -1.39
CA LYS A 7 5.01 46.23 -1.44
C LYS A 7 5.61 46.37 -0.05
N GLY A 8 5.41 45.40 0.80
CA GLY A 8 6.13 45.23 2.05
C GLY A 8 7.34 44.34 1.85
N ASN A 9 8.53 44.88 2.08
CA ASN A 9 9.79 44.13 2.14
C ASN A 9 9.71 43.03 3.18
N MET A 10 9.82 41.78 2.77
CA MET A 10 10.16 40.66 3.67
C MET A 10 11.68 40.66 3.90
N PRO A 11 12.16 40.53 5.13
CA PRO A 11 13.59 40.33 5.40
C PRO A 11 14.01 38.98 4.85
N LYS A 12 15.15 38.93 4.13
CA LYS A 12 15.85 37.72 3.77
C LYS A 12 16.28 37.00 5.05
N VAL A 13 15.70 35.86 5.33
CA VAL A 13 16.22 34.92 6.32
C VAL A 13 17.28 34.07 5.59
N ASP A 14 18.54 34.29 5.92
CA ASP A 14 19.63 33.41 5.50
C ASP A 14 19.41 32.02 6.18
N THR A 15 18.98 31.07 5.41
CA THR A 15 18.98 29.65 5.82
C THR A 15 20.40 29.13 5.64
N PRO A 16 21.04 28.60 6.68
CA PRO A 16 22.34 27.94 6.53
C PRO A 16 22.19 26.75 5.59
N GLU A 17 23.14 26.60 4.68
CA GLU A 17 23.16 25.50 3.69
C GLU A 17 23.14 24.15 4.43
N VAL A 18 22.33 23.21 3.94
CA VAL A 18 22.17 21.85 4.51
C VAL A 18 23.50 21.10 4.62
N THR A 19 24.50 21.50 3.86
CA THR A 19 25.90 21.02 3.91
C THR A 19 26.59 21.36 5.22
N ASP A 20 26.34 22.52 5.81
CA ASP A 20 26.99 22.91 7.07
C ASP A 20 26.43 22.16 8.28
N ILE A 21 25.15 21.85 8.27
CA ILE A 21 24.50 21.06 9.34
C ILE A 21 24.96 19.60 9.30
N ALA A 22 25.11 19.04 8.10
CA ALA A 22 25.60 17.66 7.94
C ALA A 22 27.07 17.52 8.35
N THR A 23 27.89 18.53 8.06
CA THR A 23 29.31 18.53 8.42
C THR A 23 29.53 18.75 9.92
N GLN A 24 28.72 19.59 10.58
CA GLN A 24 28.76 19.76 12.03
C GLN A 24 28.25 18.52 12.78
N ALA A 25 27.17 17.88 12.30
CA ALA A 25 26.68 16.64 12.89
C ALA A 25 27.67 15.47 12.75
N ALA A 26 28.36 15.37 11.61
CA ALA A 26 29.41 14.37 11.42
C ALA A 26 30.63 14.62 12.33
N GLY A 27 31.01 15.89 12.56
CA GLY A 27 32.08 16.27 13.48
C GLY A 27 31.79 15.86 14.93
N ILE A 28 30.58 16.11 15.41
CA ILE A 28 30.18 15.79 16.80
C ILE A 28 30.13 14.26 17.03
N ILE A 29 29.76 13.48 16.01
CA ILE A 29 29.73 12.00 16.11
C ILE A 29 31.15 11.43 16.12
N VAL A 30 32.08 12.00 15.34
CA VAL A 30 33.46 11.56 15.27
C VAL A 30 34.18 11.83 16.59
N ASP A 31 33.96 12.97 17.22
CA ASP A 31 34.59 13.32 18.50
C ASP A 31 34.06 12.47 19.66
N LYS A 32 32.81 12.06 19.62
CA LYS A 32 32.20 11.20 20.64
C LYS A 32 32.66 9.74 20.51
N VAL A 33 32.85 9.24 19.29
CA VAL A 33 33.36 7.89 19.02
C VAL A 33 34.88 7.81 19.26
N ALA A 34 35.63 8.87 19.03
CA ALA A 34 37.05 8.94 19.31
C ALA A 34 37.39 8.91 20.80
N ALA A 35 36.47 9.34 21.65
CA ALA A 35 36.62 9.33 23.10
C ALA A 35 36.41 7.92 23.71
N GLU A 36 35.70 7.02 23.00
CA GLU A 36 35.37 5.67 23.48
C GLU A 36 36.24 4.53 22.90
N ALA A 37 36.96 4.76 21.81
CA ALA A 37 37.72 3.71 21.11
C ALA A 37 39.23 4.06 20.96
N GLY A 38 40.01 3.68 21.93
CA GLY A 38 41.49 3.72 21.81
C GLY A 38 41.98 2.84 20.68
N GLY A 39 42.58 3.44 19.66
CA GLY A 39 43.47 2.79 18.71
C GLY A 39 43.02 2.50 17.28
N LYS A 40 41.81 2.78 16.85
CA LYS A 40 41.36 2.57 15.44
C LYS A 40 40.74 3.83 14.78
N VAL A 41 41.21 5.00 15.19
CA VAL A 41 40.62 6.29 14.77
C VAL A 41 40.83 6.59 13.28
N GLN A 42 41.90 6.11 12.65
CA GLN A 42 42.20 6.44 11.27
C GLN A 42 41.27 5.68 10.29
N GLU A 43 41.00 4.40 10.55
CA GLU A 43 40.11 3.58 9.70
C GLU A 43 38.65 4.06 9.74
N VAL A 44 38.22 4.62 10.87
CA VAL A 44 36.88 5.20 11.01
C VAL A 44 36.79 6.56 10.29
N LYS A 45 37.84 7.37 10.34
CA LYS A 45 37.88 8.63 9.60
C LYS A 45 37.85 8.42 8.08
N ASP A 46 38.55 7.45 7.57
CA ASP A 46 38.57 7.13 6.14
C ASP A 46 37.18 6.62 5.66
N LYS A 47 36.49 5.79 6.45
CA LYS A 47 35.13 5.33 6.15
C LYS A 47 34.07 6.43 6.23
N VAL A 48 34.20 7.37 7.15
CA VAL A 48 33.31 8.53 7.27
C VAL A 48 33.52 9.51 6.10
N GLN A 49 34.79 9.70 5.66
CA GLN A 49 35.11 10.53 4.50
C GLN A 49 34.58 9.92 3.20
N GLN A 50 34.65 8.60 3.06
CA GLN A 50 34.07 7.86 1.93
C GLN A 50 32.53 7.92 1.92
N ALA A 51 31.88 7.81 3.07
CA ALA A 51 30.43 7.98 3.20
C ALA A 51 29.98 9.42 2.89
N GLY A 52 30.78 10.43 3.27
CA GLY A 52 30.55 11.84 2.92
C GLY A 52 30.64 12.10 1.41
N GLN A 53 31.58 11.46 0.71
CA GLN A 53 31.71 11.56 -0.74
C GLN A 53 30.53 10.88 -1.48
N ILE A 54 30.04 9.75 -0.98
CA ILE A 54 28.85 9.08 -1.52
C ILE A 54 27.59 9.93 -1.30
N ALA A 55 27.45 10.56 -0.13
CA ALA A 55 26.34 11.46 0.16
C ALA A 55 26.35 12.72 -0.71
N SER A 56 27.52 13.30 -0.98
CA SER A 56 27.64 14.46 -1.88
C SER A 56 27.35 14.13 -3.34
N GLN A 57 27.70 12.92 -3.80
CA GLN A 57 27.29 12.43 -5.12
C GLN A 57 25.77 12.19 -5.21
N ALA A 58 25.14 11.67 -4.17
CA ALA A 58 23.67 11.49 -4.12
C ALA A 58 22.93 12.84 -4.14
N VAL A 59 23.45 13.87 -3.47
CA VAL A 59 22.90 15.24 -3.50
C VAL A 59 23.05 15.89 -4.87
N ALA A 60 24.16 15.65 -5.57
CA ALA A 60 24.34 16.13 -6.94
C ALA A 60 23.36 15.48 -7.93
N TYR A 61 23.02 14.19 -7.74
CA TYR A 61 22.01 13.51 -8.54
C TYR A 61 20.58 14.03 -8.28
N THR A 62 20.24 14.37 -7.03
CA THR A 62 18.94 14.96 -6.68
C THR A 62 18.80 16.41 -7.13
N GLY A 63 19.90 17.17 -7.21
CA GLY A 63 19.93 18.52 -7.76
C GLY A 63 19.65 18.56 -9.26
N ALA A 64 20.21 17.62 -10.03
CA ALA A 64 19.96 17.49 -11.46
C ALA A 64 18.51 17.09 -11.78
N ALA A 65 17.90 16.24 -10.96
CA ALA A 65 16.49 15.87 -11.09
C ALA A 65 15.52 17.03 -10.78
N ARG A 66 15.87 17.94 -9.87
CA ARG A 66 15.08 19.14 -9.58
C ARG A 66 15.12 20.20 -10.67
N GLN A 67 16.19 20.33 -11.41
CA GLN A 67 16.29 21.26 -12.55
C GLN A 67 15.48 20.80 -13.77
N MET A 68 15.21 19.50 -13.92
CA MET A 68 14.35 18.97 -14.98
C MET A 68 12.83 19.07 -14.67
N GLY A 69 12.45 19.15 -13.40
CA GLY A 69 11.04 19.22 -12.96
C GLY A 69 10.37 20.60 -13.13
N SER A 70 11.13 21.68 -13.33
CA SER A 70 10.57 23.05 -13.43
C SER A 70 10.18 23.49 -14.84
N ALA A 71 10.38 22.66 -15.88
CA ALA A 71 10.09 23.00 -17.27
C ALA A 71 8.68 22.62 -17.76
N PHE A 72 7.86 21.96 -16.95
CA PHE A 72 6.51 21.52 -17.33
C PHE A 72 5.47 21.95 -16.28
N ALA A 73 5.13 23.23 -16.29
CA ALA A 73 3.94 23.72 -15.61
C ALA A 73 3.05 24.44 -16.63
N ASN A 74 1.84 23.88 -16.78
CA ASN A 74 0.60 24.34 -17.41
C ASN A 74 0.40 24.14 -18.91
N PRO A 75 -0.68 23.44 -19.26
CA PRO A 75 -1.59 23.90 -20.32
C PRO A 75 -3.04 24.08 -19.80
N PRO A 76 -3.86 24.93 -20.50
CA PRO A 76 -5.17 25.35 -20.04
C PRO A 76 -6.25 24.33 -20.32
N GLY A 77 -7.35 24.42 -19.54
CA GLY A 77 -8.46 23.49 -19.52
C GLY A 77 -9.26 23.36 -20.84
N THR A 78 -9.83 22.19 -21.01
CA THR A 78 -10.99 21.97 -21.89
C THR A 78 -11.99 21.01 -21.23
N ASN A 79 -13.24 21.35 -21.45
CA ASN A 79 -14.47 20.77 -20.94
C ASN A 79 -14.68 19.30 -21.29
N GLY A 80 -15.43 18.62 -20.40
CA GLY A 80 -15.82 17.23 -20.54
C GLY A 80 -16.67 16.93 -21.77
N HIS A 81 -16.40 15.75 -22.32
CA HIS A 81 -17.38 14.95 -23.05
C HIS A 81 -16.97 13.48 -22.94
N THR A 82 -17.91 12.68 -22.46
CA THR A 82 -17.86 11.22 -22.47
C THR A 82 -17.94 10.73 -23.92
N PRO A 83 -17.02 9.92 -24.44
CA PRO A 83 -17.25 9.23 -25.71
C PRO A 83 -17.83 7.84 -25.47
N GLY A 84 -18.94 7.61 -26.15
CA GLY A 84 -19.56 6.30 -26.29
C GLY A 84 -18.63 5.31 -27.01
N ILE A 85 -18.87 4.06 -26.70
CA ILE A 85 -18.26 2.88 -27.32
C ILE A 85 -18.47 2.94 -28.84
N VAL A 86 -17.39 3.09 -29.59
CA VAL A 86 -17.39 2.85 -31.04
C VAL A 86 -16.66 1.52 -31.27
N SER A 87 -17.43 0.51 -31.62
CA SER A 87 -16.95 -0.73 -32.21
C SER A 87 -16.36 -0.47 -33.59
N GLY A 88 -15.06 -0.65 -33.72
CA GLY A 88 -14.31 -0.49 -34.97
C GLY A 88 -12.81 -0.51 -34.73
N MET A 89 -12.30 -1.61 -34.07
CA MET A 89 -10.88 -1.87 -34.04
C MET A 89 -10.46 -2.42 -35.43
N GLU A 90 -9.81 -1.61 -36.24
CA GLU A 90 -8.90 -2.14 -37.22
C GLU A 90 -7.80 -2.94 -36.49
N ALA A 91 -7.65 -4.19 -36.89
CA ALA A 91 -6.64 -5.09 -36.33
C ALA A 91 -5.26 -4.44 -36.46
N VAL A 92 -4.64 -4.14 -35.33
CA VAL A 92 -3.21 -3.81 -35.28
C VAL A 92 -2.48 -4.95 -36.01
N PRO A 93 -1.60 -4.67 -36.99
CA PRO A 93 -0.86 -5.72 -37.67
C PRO A 93 -0.13 -6.53 -36.60
N GLN A 94 -0.51 -7.78 -36.46
CA GLN A 94 0.26 -8.73 -35.66
C GLN A 94 1.71 -8.66 -36.16
N PRO A 95 2.72 -8.61 -35.27
CA PRO A 95 4.10 -8.73 -35.72
C PRO A 95 4.16 -9.98 -36.57
N MET A 96 4.71 -9.85 -37.78
CA MET A 96 4.93 -11.00 -38.66
C MET A 96 5.60 -12.07 -37.81
N GLY A 97 4.87 -13.16 -37.55
CA GLY A 97 5.22 -14.15 -36.58
C GLY A 97 6.66 -14.60 -36.82
N SER A 98 7.48 -14.50 -35.78
CA SER A 98 8.74 -15.25 -35.78
C SER A 98 8.37 -16.68 -36.13
N LYS A 99 8.87 -17.20 -37.23
CA LYS A 99 8.67 -18.59 -37.57
C LYS A 99 9.18 -19.37 -36.37
N LYS A 100 8.28 -20.00 -35.59
CA LYS A 100 8.68 -20.90 -34.53
C LYS A 100 9.60 -21.91 -35.17
N ALA A 101 10.89 -21.86 -34.82
CA ALA A 101 11.84 -22.85 -35.25
C ALA A 101 11.28 -24.20 -34.87
N SER A 102 11.15 -25.09 -35.83
CA SER A 102 10.69 -26.43 -35.54
C SER A 102 11.66 -27.10 -34.54
N ASN A 103 11.16 -28.00 -33.74
CA ASN A 103 11.98 -28.73 -32.75
C ASN A 103 13.26 -29.39 -33.35
N SER A 104 13.22 -29.75 -34.64
CA SER A 104 14.37 -30.28 -35.40
C SER A 104 15.47 -29.26 -35.66
N VAL A 105 15.11 -27.96 -35.86
CA VAL A 105 16.09 -26.91 -36.13
C VAL A 105 16.86 -26.48 -34.86
N LEU A 106 16.22 -26.48 -33.70
CA LEU A 106 16.87 -26.24 -32.41
C LEU A 106 17.82 -27.41 -32.04
N MET A 107 17.48 -28.67 -32.36
CA MET A 107 18.37 -29.79 -32.20
C MET A 107 19.56 -29.74 -33.18
N ALA A 108 19.36 -29.33 -34.43
CA ALA A 108 20.44 -29.12 -35.40
C ALA A 108 21.39 -27.98 -34.97
N ALA A 109 20.89 -26.94 -34.34
CA ALA A 109 21.72 -25.90 -33.75
C ALA A 109 22.63 -26.45 -32.63
N HIS A 110 22.20 -27.45 -31.88
CA HIS A 110 23.02 -28.16 -30.88
C HIS A 110 24.20 -28.93 -31.52
N GLU A 111 24.04 -29.39 -32.73
CA GLU A 111 25.09 -30.12 -33.49
C GLU A 111 26.08 -29.17 -34.20
N LEU A 112 25.71 -27.88 -34.41
CA LEU A 112 26.53 -26.89 -35.07
C LEU A 112 27.60 -26.22 -34.16
N PHE A 113 27.79 -26.76 -32.96
CA PHE A 113 28.78 -26.28 -32.01
C PHE A 113 30.21 -26.52 -32.49
N GLY A 114 31.00 -25.45 -32.56
CA GLY A 114 32.44 -25.53 -32.89
C GLY A 114 32.89 -24.65 -34.02
N MET A 115 32.01 -23.93 -34.69
CA MET A 115 32.35 -22.85 -35.62
C MET A 115 31.86 -21.52 -35.01
N SER A 116 32.67 -20.46 -35.09
CA SER A 116 32.22 -19.12 -34.76
C SER A 116 31.22 -18.65 -35.82
N HIS A 117 29.95 -18.69 -35.47
CA HIS A 117 28.88 -18.22 -36.34
C HIS A 117 28.75 -16.71 -36.23
N LEU A 118 28.75 -16.03 -37.38
CA LEU A 118 28.43 -14.61 -37.44
C LEU A 118 26.94 -14.42 -37.11
N THR A 119 26.67 -13.43 -36.27
CA THR A 119 25.31 -13.04 -35.90
C THR A 119 24.76 -12.02 -36.89
N LYS A 120 23.54 -12.22 -37.35
CA LYS A 120 22.77 -11.27 -38.12
C LYS A 120 21.76 -10.61 -37.18
N LEU A 121 21.79 -9.27 -37.10
CA LEU A 121 20.72 -8.50 -36.50
C LEU A 121 19.79 -7.95 -37.57
N THR A 122 18.48 -8.16 -37.38
CA THR A 122 17.44 -7.43 -38.11
C THR A 122 16.84 -6.42 -37.16
N ILE A 123 17.00 -5.13 -37.44
CA ILE A 123 16.56 -4.03 -36.58
C ILE A 123 15.43 -3.28 -37.28
N VAL A 124 14.29 -3.15 -36.62
CA VAL A 124 13.11 -2.49 -37.16
C VAL A 124 12.60 -1.48 -36.13
N VAL A 125 12.39 -0.22 -36.53
CA VAL A 125 11.81 0.85 -35.71
C VAL A 125 10.47 1.27 -36.32
N GLU A 126 9.38 1.06 -35.58
CA GLU A 126 7.99 1.32 -36.04
C GLU A 126 7.72 0.81 -37.46
N GLY A 127 8.13 -0.43 -37.76
CA GLY A 127 7.94 -1.05 -39.06
C GLY A 127 9.00 -0.67 -40.10
N THR A 128 9.87 0.29 -39.86
CA THR A 128 10.92 0.73 -40.78
C THR A 128 12.25 0.01 -40.46
N PRO A 129 12.82 -0.77 -41.39
CA PRO A 129 14.08 -1.46 -41.15
C PRO A 129 15.25 -0.48 -41.20
N ILE A 130 16.16 -0.65 -40.21
CA ILE A 130 17.46 0.01 -40.19
C ILE A 130 18.42 -0.81 -41.05
N LYS A 131 18.93 -0.20 -42.14
CA LYS A 131 19.71 -0.91 -43.16
C LYS A 131 21.14 -1.20 -42.73
N SER A 132 21.76 -0.33 -41.93
CA SER A 132 23.13 -0.47 -41.46
C SER A 132 23.31 0.05 -40.03
N TYR A 133 24.20 -0.57 -39.28
CA TYR A 133 24.59 -0.14 -37.93
C TYR A 133 26.08 -0.38 -37.75
N LYS A 134 26.72 0.34 -36.81
CA LYS A 134 28.13 0.14 -36.43
C LYS A 134 28.24 -0.89 -35.29
N HIS A 135 27.43 -0.69 -34.29
CA HIS A 135 27.51 -1.49 -33.06
C HIS A 135 26.12 -1.52 -32.40
N PHE A 136 25.77 -2.68 -31.85
CA PHE A 136 24.59 -2.87 -31.03
C PHE A 136 25.01 -3.52 -29.70
N HIS A 137 24.55 -2.96 -28.61
CA HIS A 137 24.69 -3.52 -27.27
C HIS A 137 23.35 -3.65 -26.60
N LEU A 138 23.10 -4.79 -25.92
CA LEU A 138 21.88 -5.06 -25.17
C LEU A 138 22.27 -5.70 -23.84
N SER A 139 21.87 -5.10 -22.74
CA SER A 139 21.97 -5.63 -21.39
C SER A 139 20.58 -6.01 -20.89
N GLN A 140 20.41 -7.25 -20.50
CA GLN A 140 19.15 -7.81 -19.99
C GLN A 140 19.38 -8.39 -18.60
N ASN A 141 18.51 -8.03 -17.65
CA ASN A 141 18.55 -8.53 -16.29
C ASN A 141 17.14 -8.84 -15.79
N ALA A 142 16.96 -9.96 -15.09
CA ALA A 142 15.64 -10.38 -14.59
C ALA A 142 15.03 -9.43 -13.56
N SER A 143 15.85 -8.66 -12.84
CA SER A 143 15.44 -7.77 -11.76
C SER A 143 15.46 -6.28 -12.09
N GLU A 144 15.82 -5.93 -13.35
CA GLU A 144 15.98 -4.53 -13.77
C GLU A 144 15.39 -4.28 -15.15
N HIS A 145 15.30 -3.00 -15.54
CA HIS A 145 14.96 -2.64 -16.91
C HIS A 145 16.11 -3.05 -17.84
N HIS A 146 15.79 -3.74 -18.92
CA HIS A 146 16.79 -3.99 -19.95
C HIS A 146 17.20 -2.66 -20.59
N HIS A 147 18.45 -2.55 -20.95
CA HIS A 147 19.01 -1.38 -21.62
C HIS A 147 19.66 -1.77 -22.95
N PHE A 148 19.43 -0.99 -24.01
CA PHE A 148 20.11 -1.17 -25.27
C PHE A 148 20.75 0.14 -25.78
N SER A 149 21.79 -0.01 -26.59
CA SER A 149 22.44 1.07 -27.31
C SER A 149 22.73 0.64 -28.74
N LEU A 150 22.29 1.41 -29.71
CA LEU A 150 22.47 1.19 -31.14
C LEU A 150 23.23 2.38 -31.74
N VAL A 151 24.39 2.13 -32.29
CA VAL A 151 25.22 3.13 -32.95
C VAL A 151 25.07 2.97 -34.45
N LEU A 152 24.61 4.03 -35.12
CA LEU A 152 24.42 4.09 -36.56
C LEU A 152 25.46 5.03 -37.20
N ASP A 153 25.74 4.83 -38.47
CA ASP A 153 26.46 5.81 -39.28
C ASP A 153 25.60 7.08 -39.44
N HIS A 154 26.26 8.22 -39.57
CA HIS A 154 25.57 9.53 -39.66
C HIS A 154 24.63 9.65 -40.88
N ASP A 155 24.87 8.91 -41.95
CA ASP A 155 24.11 8.85 -43.18
C ASP A 155 23.02 7.75 -43.21
N SER A 156 22.92 6.96 -42.14
CA SER A 156 22.00 5.81 -42.05
C SER A 156 20.52 6.19 -42.13
N LEU A 157 20.17 7.44 -41.82
CA LEU A 157 18.80 7.96 -41.85
C LEU A 157 18.51 8.97 -42.95
N GLY A 158 19.48 9.23 -43.83
CA GLY A 158 19.34 10.16 -44.97
C GLY A 158 20.68 10.76 -45.42
N ASP A 159 20.66 11.88 -46.17
CA ASP A 159 21.86 12.50 -46.72
C ASP A 159 22.80 13.02 -45.64
N ALA A 160 24.11 12.90 -45.93
CA ALA A 160 25.19 13.23 -44.99
C ALA A 160 25.33 14.74 -44.68
N GLU A 161 24.77 15.60 -45.57
CA GLU A 161 24.84 17.06 -45.45
C GLU A 161 23.88 17.63 -44.40
N ASP A 162 22.78 16.94 -44.11
CA ASP A 162 21.82 17.32 -43.10
C ASP A 162 22.31 16.94 -41.68
N HIS A 163 22.05 17.79 -40.71
CA HIS A 163 22.37 17.48 -39.30
C HIS A 163 21.56 16.33 -38.70
N GLN A 164 20.64 15.73 -39.47
CA GLN A 164 19.80 14.55 -39.14
C GLN A 164 19.00 14.64 -37.83
N LEU A 165 19.01 15.82 -37.15
CA LEU A 165 18.34 15.99 -35.87
C LEU A 165 16.84 15.78 -35.95
N GLU A 166 16.18 16.30 -37.00
CA GLU A 166 14.73 16.15 -37.18
C GLU A 166 14.31 14.70 -37.45
N LYS A 167 15.07 13.98 -38.27
CA LYS A 167 14.78 12.57 -38.56
C LYS A 167 15.03 11.70 -37.37
N THR A 168 16.14 11.94 -36.63
CA THR A 168 16.52 11.23 -35.45
C THR A 168 15.56 11.50 -34.29
N GLN A 169 15.08 12.74 -34.12
CA GLN A 169 14.08 13.12 -33.12
C GLN A 169 12.78 12.34 -33.27
N LYS A 170 12.35 12.04 -34.50
CA LYS A 170 11.13 11.25 -34.79
C LYS A 170 11.22 9.82 -34.30
N LEU A 171 12.41 9.30 -33.97
CA LEU A 171 12.62 7.96 -33.41
C LEU A 171 12.46 7.92 -31.88
N LEU A 172 12.47 9.08 -31.20
CA LEU A 172 12.30 9.14 -29.77
C LEU A 172 10.89 8.65 -29.37
N GLY A 173 10.79 7.79 -28.38
CA GLY A 173 9.54 7.16 -27.93
C GLY A 173 9.04 6.02 -28.82
N LYS A 174 9.76 5.68 -29.90
CA LYS A 174 9.35 4.63 -30.84
C LYS A 174 9.74 3.24 -30.36
N ARG A 175 8.92 2.26 -30.74
CA ARG A 175 9.19 0.85 -30.53
C ARG A 175 10.30 0.36 -31.44
N ILE A 176 11.27 -0.36 -30.87
CA ILE A 176 12.31 -1.04 -31.61
C ILE A 176 12.14 -2.56 -31.46
N LEU A 177 12.32 -3.27 -32.55
CA LEU A 177 12.40 -4.73 -32.62
C LEU A 177 13.80 -5.09 -33.11
N VAL A 178 14.50 -5.93 -32.37
CA VAL A 178 15.82 -6.46 -32.73
C VAL A 178 15.75 -7.99 -32.75
N THR A 179 15.92 -8.58 -33.94
CA THR A 179 15.93 -10.03 -34.11
C THR A 179 17.36 -10.52 -34.27
N PHE A 180 17.77 -11.42 -33.39
CA PHE A 180 19.05 -12.13 -33.45
C PHE A 180 18.88 -13.42 -34.24
N ALA A 181 19.77 -13.68 -35.18
CA ALA A 181 19.82 -14.91 -35.96
C ALA A 181 21.28 -15.24 -36.34
N TYR A 182 21.58 -16.44 -36.72
CA TYR A 182 22.88 -16.73 -37.34
C TYR A 182 22.87 -16.33 -38.83
N LYS A 183 23.94 -15.67 -39.28
CA LYS A 183 24.06 -15.16 -40.66
C LYS A 183 24.08 -16.27 -41.70
N ASN A 184 24.71 -17.40 -41.38
CA ASN A 184 24.99 -18.47 -42.33
C ASN A 184 24.07 -19.68 -42.15
N ILE A 185 23.02 -19.60 -41.36
CA ILE A 185 22.08 -20.71 -41.10
C ILE A 185 20.67 -20.24 -41.50
N PRO A 186 20.25 -20.51 -42.73
CA PRO A 186 18.88 -20.25 -43.15
C PRO A 186 17.91 -21.09 -42.29
N ALA A 187 16.81 -20.45 -41.84
CA ALA A 187 15.82 -21.09 -40.96
C ALA A 187 16.38 -21.59 -39.62
N GLY A 188 17.49 -21.03 -39.17
CA GLY A 188 18.05 -21.29 -37.85
C GLY A 188 17.20 -20.70 -36.70
N PRO A 189 17.66 -20.85 -35.46
CA PRO A 189 17.01 -20.23 -34.32
C PRO A 189 17.02 -18.71 -34.42
N GLU A 190 15.92 -18.07 -34.02
CA GLU A 190 15.79 -16.63 -33.93
C GLU A 190 15.30 -16.21 -32.55
N ARG A 191 15.75 -15.05 -32.09
CA ARG A 191 15.29 -14.46 -30.85
C ARG A 191 15.06 -12.96 -31.03
N ASP A 192 13.88 -12.52 -30.63
CA ASP A 192 13.49 -11.12 -30.67
C ASP A 192 13.72 -10.43 -29.32
N PHE A 193 14.13 -9.18 -29.39
CA PHE A 193 14.09 -8.22 -28.31
C PHE A 193 13.24 -7.04 -28.74
N ILE A 194 12.33 -6.63 -27.87
CA ILE A 194 11.47 -5.45 -28.07
C ILE A 194 11.84 -4.40 -27.02
N GLY A 195 12.09 -3.17 -27.47
CA GLY A 195 12.42 -2.05 -26.61
C GLY A 195 11.69 -0.76 -26.99
N VAL A 196 11.96 0.27 -26.19
CA VAL A 196 11.50 1.66 -26.39
C VAL A 196 12.73 2.54 -26.51
N ILE A 197 12.83 3.36 -27.56
CA ILE A 197 13.89 4.35 -27.71
C ILE A 197 13.59 5.51 -26.78
N THR A 198 14.39 5.66 -25.71
CA THR A 198 14.20 6.72 -24.72
C THR A 198 15.24 7.84 -24.83
N LYS A 199 16.27 7.64 -25.63
CA LYS A 199 17.33 8.64 -25.84
C LYS A 199 17.83 8.57 -27.27
N VAL A 200 18.03 9.74 -27.84
CA VAL A 200 18.61 9.93 -29.17
C VAL A 200 19.74 10.93 -29.05
N GLY A 201 20.89 10.60 -29.58
CA GLY A 201 22.08 11.44 -29.53
C GLY A 201 22.83 11.48 -30.85
N LEU A 202 23.54 12.56 -31.09
CA LEU A 202 24.51 12.72 -32.17
C LEU A 202 25.89 12.94 -31.55
N SER A 203 26.89 12.15 -31.95
CA SER A 203 28.26 12.37 -31.54
C SER A 203 29.13 12.66 -32.76
N ARG A 204 30.03 13.62 -32.63
CA ARG A 204 31.04 13.92 -33.64
C ARG A 204 32.40 13.92 -32.96
N GLU A 205 33.36 13.16 -33.50
CA GLU A 205 34.69 13.07 -32.96
C GLU A 205 35.73 13.34 -34.08
N ASN A 206 36.77 14.10 -33.79
CA ASN A 206 37.96 14.26 -34.60
C ASN A 206 37.71 14.65 -36.09
N ARG A 207 36.82 15.62 -36.34
CA ARG A 207 36.43 16.08 -37.71
C ARG A 207 35.75 15.02 -38.59
N ASN A 208 35.46 13.85 -38.07
CA ASN A 208 34.74 12.82 -38.81
C ASN A 208 33.24 13.06 -38.83
N HIS A 209 32.59 12.48 -39.79
CA HIS A 209 31.12 12.35 -39.82
C HIS A 209 30.64 11.63 -38.60
N GLY A 210 29.93 12.20 -37.70
CA GLY A 210 29.58 11.65 -36.40
C GLY A 210 28.81 10.31 -36.41
N ASN A 211 28.31 9.94 -35.27
CA ASN A 211 27.44 8.78 -35.09
C ASN A 211 26.08 9.25 -34.63
N ILE A 212 25.04 8.53 -35.04
CA ILE A 212 23.72 8.59 -34.43
C ILE A 212 23.66 7.50 -33.37
N VAL A 213 23.35 7.84 -32.14
CA VAL A 213 23.23 6.92 -31.05
C VAL A 213 21.77 6.87 -30.59
N LEU A 214 21.14 5.72 -30.76
CA LEU A 214 19.82 5.42 -30.24
C LEU A 214 19.98 4.56 -29.01
N SER A 215 19.49 5.02 -27.86
CA SER A 215 19.51 4.24 -26.63
C SER A 215 18.09 4.13 -26.07
N GLY A 216 17.84 3.06 -25.34
CA GLY A 216 16.53 2.86 -24.76
C GLY A 216 16.49 1.68 -23.81
N HIS A 217 15.29 1.36 -23.42
CA HIS A 217 15.02 0.35 -22.40
C HIS A 217 13.97 -0.64 -22.85
N SER A 218 13.80 -1.70 -22.09
CA SER A 218 12.62 -2.57 -22.16
C SER A 218 11.33 -1.77 -21.92
N PRO A 219 10.16 -2.27 -22.39
CA PRO A 219 8.87 -1.61 -22.12
C PRO A 219 8.54 -1.42 -20.65
N THR A 220 9.21 -2.14 -19.75
CA THR A 220 9.05 -1.98 -18.29
C THR A 220 9.39 -0.57 -17.80
N ILE A 221 10.18 0.20 -18.54
CA ILE A 221 10.48 1.61 -18.21
C ILE A 221 9.20 2.49 -18.25
N LEU A 222 8.20 2.11 -19.08
CA LEU A 222 6.93 2.83 -19.15
C LEU A 222 6.10 2.64 -17.88
N LEU A 223 6.31 1.55 -17.16
CA LEU A 223 5.71 1.31 -15.85
C LEU A 223 6.39 2.14 -14.75
N ASP A 224 7.59 2.62 -14.99
CA ASP A 224 8.41 3.36 -14.00
C ASP A 224 8.44 4.88 -14.26
N GLY A 225 7.49 5.38 -15.04
CA GLY A 225 7.48 6.77 -15.51
C GLY A 225 7.15 7.80 -14.44
N ALA A 226 6.14 7.57 -13.61
CA ALA A 226 5.69 8.51 -12.59
C ALA A 226 4.98 7.79 -11.44
N PRO A 227 5.05 8.32 -10.20
CA PRO A 227 4.24 7.85 -9.09
C PRO A 227 2.74 8.04 -9.35
N HIS A 228 1.93 7.14 -8.84
CA HIS A 228 0.48 7.16 -8.95
C HIS A 228 -0.19 6.72 -7.66
N ILE A 229 -1.44 7.15 -7.44
CA ILE A 229 -2.28 6.71 -6.33
C ILE A 229 -3.56 6.10 -6.91
N GLN A 230 -3.82 4.84 -6.56
CA GLN A 230 -5.05 4.12 -6.90
C GLN A 230 -5.26 2.93 -5.95
N SER A 231 -6.46 2.40 -5.92
CA SER A 231 -6.77 1.21 -5.12
C SER A 231 -7.54 0.17 -5.92
N PHE A 232 -7.47 -1.06 -5.45
CA PHE A 232 -8.15 -2.19 -6.04
C PHE A 232 -8.84 -3.01 -4.94
N GLY A 233 -9.94 -3.64 -5.26
CA GLY A 233 -10.74 -4.39 -4.29
C GLY A 233 -11.68 -3.46 -3.50
N GLY A 234 -11.79 -3.71 -2.19
CA GLY A 234 -12.72 -2.97 -1.31
C GLY A 234 -14.02 -3.75 -1.09
N ASN A 235 -15.11 -3.33 -1.69
CA ASN A 235 -16.40 -4.05 -1.55
C ASN A 235 -16.34 -5.49 -2.05
N VAL A 236 -15.66 -5.70 -3.17
CA VAL A 236 -15.51 -7.02 -3.79
C VAL A 236 -14.02 -7.31 -3.95
N PRO A 237 -13.52 -8.43 -3.42
CA PRO A 237 -12.16 -8.85 -3.66
C PRO A 237 -11.89 -9.05 -5.16
N VAL A 238 -10.66 -8.76 -5.58
CA VAL A 238 -10.23 -8.91 -6.98
C VAL A 238 -9.06 -9.89 -7.08
N SER A 239 -8.86 -10.49 -8.24
CA SER A 239 -7.68 -11.32 -8.47
C SER A 239 -6.43 -10.45 -8.67
N LEU A 240 -5.27 -10.98 -8.32
CA LEU A 240 -4.01 -10.30 -8.58
C LEU A 240 -3.76 -10.14 -10.10
N ASN A 241 -4.31 -11.04 -10.91
CA ASN A 241 -4.33 -10.92 -12.38
C ASN A 241 -5.11 -9.68 -12.84
N THR A 242 -6.24 -9.39 -12.21
CA THR A 242 -7.04 -8.18 -12.52
C THR A 242 -6.24 -6.92 -12.22
N ILE A 243 -5.56 -6.88 -11.06
CA ILE A 243 -4.71 -5.74 -10.68
C ILE A 243 -3.57 -5.56 -11.69
N ALA A 244 -2.80 -6.62 -11.96
CA ALA A 244 -1.66 -6.55 -12.86
C ALA A 244 -2.05 -6.15 -14.29
N ASN A 245 -3.15 -6.71 -14.81
CA ASN A 245 -3.65 -6.36 -16.16
C ASN A 245 -4.14 -4.90 -16.23
N ALA A 246 -4.81 -4.38 -15.21
CA ALA A 246 -5.22 -2.99 -15.16
C ALA A 246 -4.00 -2.04 -15.20
N VAL A 247 -2.96 -2.36 -14.42
CA VAL A 247 -1.70 -1.59 -14.39
C VAL A 247 -0.96 -1.68 -15.74
N PHE A 248 -0.93 -2.86 -16.37
CA PHE A 248 -0.34 -3.02 -17.69
C PHE A 248 -1.07 -2.21 -18.73
N GLU A 249 -2.40 -2.20 -18.74
CA GLU A 249 -3.19 -1.42 -19.70
C GLU A 249 -2.94 0.08 -19.53
N GLN A 250 -2.89 0.58 -18.30
CA GLN A 250 -2.62 1.99 -17.99
C GLN A 250 -1.28 2.47 -18.57
N ALA A 251 -0.23 1.66 -18.44
CA ALA A 251 1.13 2.07 -18.80
C ALA A 251 1.54 1.63 -20.21
N LEU A 252 1.13 0.46 -20.65
CA LEU A 252 1.57 -0.12 -21.93
C LEU A 252 0.56 0.09 -23.06
N GLY A 253 -0.72 0.36 -22.74
CA GLY A 253 -1.79 0.71 -23.69
C GLY A 253 -1.93 -0.29 -24.83
N GLY A 254 -1.76 -1.59 -24.57
CA GLY A 254 -1.83 -2.66 -25.58
C GLY A 254 -0.70 -2.65 -26.65
N LYS A 255 0.26 -1.72 -26.58
CA LYS A 255 1.36 -1.61 -27.56
C LYS A 255 2.47 -2.66 -27.35
N TYR A 256 2.58 -3.19 -26.15
CA TYR A 256 3.57 -4.16 -25.73
C TYR A 256 2.90 -5.36 -25.11
N THR A 257 3.48 -6.53 -25.31
CA THR A 257 2.91 -7.76 -24.76
C THR A 257 3.20 -7.83 -23.25
N ALA A 258 2.13 -8.00 -22.48
CA ALA A 258 2.22 -8.27 -21.05
C ALA A 258 1.34 -9.48 -20.72
N LYS A 259 1.73 -10.26 -19.71
CA LYS A 259 0.99 -11.43 -19.26
C LYS A 259 0.99 -11.52 -17.74
N ALA A 260 -0.20 -11.54 -17.16
CA ALA A 260 -0.42 -11.88 -15.78
C ALA A 260 -0.88 -13.36 -15.66
N ASP A 261 -0.24 -14.13 -14.79
CA ASP A 261 -0.55 -15.54 -14.51
C ASP A 261 -0.29 -15.86 -13.03
N SER A 262 -0.99 -15.12 -12.16
CA SER A 262 -0.94 -15.30 -10.71
C SER A 262 -1.90 -16.38 -10.24
N ARG A 263 -1.60 -16.98 -9.08
CA ARG A 263 -2.46 -17.94 -8.37
C ARG A 263 -3.41 -17.27 -7.38
N TYR A 264 -3.24 -15.99 -7.10
CA TYR A 264 -3.95 -15.30 -6.03
C TYR A 264 -5.24 -14.67 -6.56
N GLU A 265 -6.38 -15.19 -6.08
CA GLU A 265 -7.71 -14.84 -6.62
C GLU A 265 -8.47 -13.79 -5.77
N ASN A 266 -8.10 -13.60 -4.49
CA ASN A 266 -8.92 -12.86 -3.54
C ASN A 266 -8.13 -11.81 -2.75
N VAL A 267 -7.72 -10.75 -3.42
CA VAL A 267 -7.15 -9.55 -2.78
C VAL A 267 -8.31 -8.65 -2.35
N ALA A 268 -8.47 -8.44 -1.03
CA ALA A 268 -9.60 -7.70 -0.49
C ALA A 268 -9.49 -6.20 -0.73
N TYR A 269 -8.37 -5.63 -0.36
CA TYR A 269 -8.03 -4.23 -0.59
C TYR A 269 -6.53 -4.11 -0.77
N ASN A 270 -6.12 -3.43 -1.81
CA ASN A 270 -4.72 -3.15 -2.09
C ASN A 270 -4.59 -1.75 -2.68
N CYS A 271 -3.57 -1.03 -2.29
CA CYS A 271 -3.38 0.36 -2.67
C CYS A 271 -1.97 0.57 -3.24
N GLN A 272 -1.90 1.08 -4.45
CA GLN A 272 -0.71 1.74 -4.98
C GLN A 272 -0.70 3.15 -4.40
N TYR A 273 0.33 3.51 -3.64
CA TYR A 273 0.39 4.79 -2.94
C TYR A 273 1.69 5.53 -3.21
N GLU A 274 1.64 6.58 -4.01
CA GLU A 274 2.78 7.42 -4.42
C GLU A 274 4.00 6.60 -4.90
N GLU A 275 3.73 5.52 -5.59
CA GLU A 275 4.73 4.64 -6.17
C GLU A 275 4.48 4.46 -7.67
N THR A 276 5.54 4.18 -8.44
CA THR A 276 5.41 3.88 -9.86
C THR A 276 4.72 2.53 -10.06
N HIS A 277 4.15 2.31 -11.23
CA HIS A 277 3.55 1.02 -11.58
C HIS A 277 4.56 -0.13 -11.50
N TYR A 278 5.84 0.14 -11.86
CA TYR A 278 6.91 -0.84 -11.74
C TYR A 278 7.18 -1.21 -10.28
N ASN A 279 7.35 -0.21 -9.42
CA ASN A 279 7.55 -0.40 -7.99
C ASN A 279 6.37 -1.17 -7.34
N TYR A 280 5.15 -0.80 -7.72
CA TYR A 280 3.93 -1.44 -7.24
C TYR A 280 3.86 -2.92 -7.62
N LEU A 281 4.10 -3.27 -8.89
CA LEU A 281 4.10 -4.66 -9.34
C LEU A 281 5.25 -5.47 -8.72
N ALA A 282 6.44 -4.88 -8.56
CA ALA A 282 7.56 -5.53 -7.88
C ALA A 282 7.24 -5.84 -6.40
N ARG A 283 6.62 -4.90 -5.70
CA ARG A 283 6.15 -5.08 -4.31
C ARG A 283 5.06 -6.15 -4.20
N LEU A 284 4.09 -6.14 -5.12
CA LEU A 284 3.05 -7.18 -5.16
C LEU A 284 3.63 -8.56 -5.44
N ALA A 285 4.57 -8.66 -6.36
CA ALA A 285 5.23 -9.92 -6.67
C ALA A 285 5.92 -10.52 -5.42
N GLU A 286 6.65 -9.70 -4.64
CA GLU A 286 7.22 -10.15 -3.38
C GLU A 286 6.16 -10.56 -2.37
N SER A 287 5.14 -9.72 -2.19
CA SER A 287 4.12 -9.91 -1.15
C SER A 287 3.29 -11.18 -1.35
N TYR A 288 3.04 -11.57 -2.59
CA TYR A 288 2.17 -12.69 -2.94
C TYR A 288 2.90 -13.90 -3.49
N GLY A 289 4.23 -13.92 -3.48
CA GLY A 289 5.01 -15.07 -3.94
C GLY A 289 5.07 -15.24 -5.45
N GLU A 290 4.89 -14.17 -6.20
CA GLU A 290 4.89 -14.16 -7.65
C GLU A 290 6.21 -13.64 -8.23
N GLN A 291 6.44 -13.81 -9.53
CA GLN A 291 7.60 -13.31 -10.24
C GLN A 291 7.23 -12.11 -11.11
N PHE A 292 8.10 -11.12 -11.20
CA PHE A 292 7.91 -9.96 -12.07
C PHE A 292 9.20 -9.66 -12.83
N TYR A 293 9.19 -9.85 -14.15
CA TYR A 293 10.36 -9.67 -15.00
C TYR A 293 9.99 -9.46 -16.46
N TYR A 294 10.97 -9.11 -17.29
CA TYR A 294 10.85 -9.01 -18.75
C TYR A 294 11.72 -10.07 -19.42
N ASP A 295 11.14 -10.86 -20.34
CA ASP A 295 11.88 -11.92 -21.05
C ASP A 295 12.48 -11.47 -22.39
N GLY A 296 12.41 -10.17 -22.72
CA GLY A 296 12.83 -9.59 -24.00
C GLY A 296 11.68 -9.38 -25.00
N GLN A 297 10.55 -10.04 -24.80
CA GLN A 297 9.33 -9.88 -25.64
C GLN A 297 8.08 -9.59 -24.82
N THR A 298 7.98 -10.16 -23.63
CA THR A 298 6.76 -10.13 -22.79
C THR A 298 7.10 -9.65 -21.39
N VAL A 299 6.36 -8.69 -20.88
CA VAL A 299 6.35 -8.33 -19.46
C VAL A 299 5.55 -9.40 -18.72
N ARG A 300 6.16 -10.07 -17.78
CA ARG A 300 5.56 -11.19 -17.06
C ARG A 300 5.34 -10.86 -15.60
N PHE A 301 4.15 -11.20 -15.12
CA PHE A 301 3.78 -11.14 -13.71
C PHE A 301 3.08 -12.45 -13.33
N GLY A 302 3.53 -13.11 -12.28
CA GLY A 302 2.95 -14.38 -11.83
C GLY A 302 3.95 -15.53 -11.83
N LYS A 303 3.49 -16.71 -12.23
CA LYS A 303 4.33 -17.91 -12.30
C LYS A 303 5.38 -17.82 -13.38
N LEU A 304 6.53 -18.44 -13.15
CA LEU A 304 7.47 -18.69 -14.24
C LEU A 304 6.84 -19.63 -15.28
N PRO A 305 6.96 -19.30 -16.57
CA PRO A 305 6.50 -20.20 -17.62
C PRO A 305 7.34 -21.50 -17.62
N PHE A 306 6.72 -22.60 -17.97
CA PHE A 306 7.45 -23.84 -18.20
C PHE A 306 8.45 -23.66 -19.34
N ALA A 307 9.72 -23.96 -19.08
CA ALA A 307 10.76 -23.97 -20.11
C ALA A 307 10.62 -25.24 -20.96
N GLU A 308 10.10 -25.10 -22.18
CA GLU A 308 9.88 -26.24 -23.07
C GLU A 308 11.19 -26.88 -23.56
N LYS A 309 12.26 -26.09 -23.71
CA LYS A 309 13.57 -26.56 -24.19
C LYS A 309 14.71 -25.76 -23.57
N ALA A 310 15.74 -26.44 -23.16
CA ALA A 310 16.99 -25.85 -22.75
C ALA A 310 17.87 -25.51 -23.96
N ILE A 311 18.60 -24.40 -23.87
CA ILE A 311 19.65 -24.03 -24.81
C ILE A 311 20.95 -24.74 -24.38
N GLY A 312 21.61 -25.47 -25.27
CA GLY A 312 22.86 -26.12 -24.94
C GLY A 312 24.03 -25.15 -24.87
N LEU A 313 24.73 -25.14 -23.73
CA LEU A 313 25.97 -24.40 -23.52
C LEU A 313 27.08 -25.39 -23.20
N VAL A 314 28.14 -25.38 -23.99
CA VAL A 314 29.26 -26.32 -23.84
C VAL A 314 30.55 -25.54 -23.68
N PHE A 315 31.15 -25.61 -22.49
CA PHE A 315 32.46 -25.00 -22.22
C PHE A 315 33.52 -25.61 -23.13
N GLY A 316 34.30 -24.77 -23.79
CA GLY A 316 35.28 -25.14 -24.80
C GLY A 316 34.71 -25.26 -26.22
N LYS A 317 33.42 -24.93 -26.43
CA LYS A 317 32.78 -24.87 -27.77
C LYS A 317 32.12 -23.49 -27.97
N ASN A 318 30.93 -23.28 -27.42
CA ASN A 318 30.18 -22.02 -27.52
C ASN A 318 30.23 -21.19 -26.22
N VAL A 319 30.96 -21.67 -25.23
CA VAL A 319 31.31 -20.95 -24.00
C VAL A 319 32.83 -21.06 -23.83
N ASP A 320 33.52 -19.94 -23.70
CA ASP A 320 34.97 -19.88 -23.59
C ASP A 320 35.47 -19.45 -22.20
N GLU A 321 34.56 -18.95 -21.36
CA GLU A 321 34.84 -18.55 -19.99
C GLU A 321 33.68 -18.97 -19.11
N VAL A 322 33.95 -19.63 -17.98
CA VAL A 322 32.94 -20.04 -16.99
C VAL A 322 33.46 -19.80 -15.59
N GLU A 323 32.70 -19.10 -14.79
CA GLU A 323 32.90 -18.96 -13.37
C GLU A 323 31.69 -19.58 -12.62
N VAL A 324 31.96 -20.45 -11.67
CA VAL A 324 30.96 -21.05 -10.79
C VAL A 324 31.17 -20.52 -9.38
N THR A 325 30.20 -19.81 -8.87
CA THR A 325 30.27 -19.17 -7.55
C THR A 325 29.24 -19.75 -6.60
N MET A 326 29.69 -20.11 -5.40
CA MET A 326 28.81 -20.45 -4.28
C MET A 326 29.10 -19.52 -3.11
N LYS A 327 28.05 -18.93 -2.55
CA LYS A 327 28.12 -18.03 -1.42
C LYS A 327 27.08 -18.38 -0.36
N ALA A 328 27.41 -18.20 0.90
CA ALA A 328 26.44 -18.34 1.99
C ALA A 328 25.69 -17.04 2.19
N LEU A 329 24.36 -17.13 2.32
CA LEU A 329 23.43 -16.02 2.48
C LEU A 329 22.41 -16.33 3.58
N HIS A 330 21.78 -15.30 4.16
CA HIS A 330 20.62 -15.51 5.02
C HIS A 330 19.41 -15.90 4.17
N VAL A 331 18.88 -17.11 4.33
CA VAL A 331 17.83 -17.70 3.49
C VAL A 331 16.57 -18.10 4.28
N ASN A 332 16.48 -17.73 5.55
CA ASN A 332 15.35 -18.05 6.44
C ASN A 332 14.72 -16.79 7.06
N PRO A 333 14.10 -15.89 6.27
CA PRO A 333 13.32 -14.82 6.85
C PRO A 333 12.07 -15.41 7.51
N SER A 334 11.63 -14.85 8.63
CA SER A 334 10.36 -15.16 9.26
C SER A 334 9.46 -13.93 9.24
N TYR A 335 8.16 -14.15 9.11
CA TYR A 335 7.18 -13.09 9.09
C TYR A 335 6.17 -13.23 10.24
N TYR A 336 5.78 -12.06 10.75
CA TYR A 336 4.71 -11.87 11.72
C TYR A 336 3.57 -11.11 11.05
N GLY A 337 2.34 -11.56 11.29
CA GLY A 337 1.11 -10.91 10.87
C GLY A 337 0.04 -11.00 11.93
N TYR A 338 -1.03 -10.24 11.77
CA TYR A 338 -2.18 -10.26 12.68
C TYR A 338 -3.49 -10.16 11.90
N ASN A 339 -4.36 -11.14 12.10
CA ASN A 339 -5.72 -11.11 11.59
C ASN A 339 -6.68 -10.58 12.68
N SER A 340 -7.15 -9.34 12.50
CA SER A 340 -8.04 -8.70 13.47
C SER A 340 -9.46 -9.24 13.47
N SER A 341 -9.90 -9.89 12.39
CA SER A 341 -11.25 -10.46 12.31
C SER A 341 -11.40 -11.74 13.13
N SER A 342 -10.34 -12.55 13.22
CA SER A 342 -10.28 -13.76 14.05
C SER A 342 -9.55 -13.56 15.37
N HIS A 343 -8.95 -12.38 15.62
CA HIS A 343 -8.08 -12.09 16.77
C HIS A 343 -6.92 -13.08 16.86
N GLU A 344 -6.23 -13.31 15.75
CA GLU A 344 -5.20 -14.32 15.62
C GLU A 344 -3.85 -13.71 15.24
N SER A 345 -2.80 -14.06 15.98
CA SER A 345 -1.42 -13.77 15.63
C SER A 345 -0.90 -14.85 14.70
N LEU A 346 -0.43 -14.43 13.53
CA LEU A 346 0.08 -15.31 12.49
C LEU A 346 1.60 -15.22 12.46
N ASN A 347 2.27 -16.37 12.40
CA ASN A 347 3.73 -16.46 12.30
C ASN A 347 4.12 -17.53 11.28
N THR A 348 5.21 -17.28 10.56
CA THR A 348 5.77 -18.31 9.67
C THR A 348 6.72 -19.23 10.41
N GLY A 349 6.81 -20.47 9.95
CA GLY A 349 7.84 -21.41 10.32
C GLY A 349 9.16 -21.18 9.54
N LYS A 350 9.97 -22.25 9.41
CA LYS A 350 11.13 -22.24 8.53
C LYS A 350 10.67 -22.47 7.08
N SER A 351 11.15 -21.64 6.14
CA SER A 351 10.94 -21.88 4.72
C SER A 351 11.77 -23.07 4.25
N THR A 352 11.24 -23.79 3.26
CA THR A 352 11.92 -24.92 2.64
C THR A 352 11.91 -24.75 1.13
N ILE A 353 12.99 -24.18 0.60
CA ILE A 353 13.13 -24.00 -0.85
C ILE A 353 13.72 -25.25 -1.46
N LYS A 354 13.05 -25.75 -2.49
CA LYS A 354 13.49 -26.94 -3.24
C LYS A 354 14.49 -26.54 -4.30
N HIS A 355 15.65 -27.19 -4.29
CA HIS A 355 16.68 -27.08 -5.32
C HIS A 355 16.85 -28.43 -6.01
N VAL A 356 16.77 -28.45 -7.32
CA VAL A 356 17.02 -29.67 -8.12
C VAL A 356 18.50 -29.89 -8.32
N SER A 357 19.26 -28.82 -8.60
CA SER A 357 20.72 -28.89 -8.70
C SER A 357 21.34 -29.24 -7.34
N SER A 358 22.19 -30.26 -7.32
CA SER A 358 22.93 -30.68 -6.11
C SER A 358 23.85 -29.58 -5.58
N LEU A 359 24.42 -28.75 -6.45
CA LEU A 359 25.29 -27.62 -6.10
C LEU A 359 24.51 -26.48 -5.46
N ALA A 360 23.39 -26.11 -6.07
CA ALA A 360 22.49 -25.10 -5.51
C ALA A 360 21.93 -25.54 -4.15
N LYS A 361 21.55 -26.83 -4.03
CA LYS A 361 21.13 -27.40 -2.76
C LYS A 361 22.22 -27.35 -1.68
N ALA A 362 23.47 -27.69 -2.03
CA ALA A 362 24.57 -27.62 -1.09
C ALA A 362 24.82 -26.18 -0.61
N ALA A 363 24.79 -25.19 -1.50
CA ALA A 363 24.93 -23.77 -1.16
C ALA A 363 23.80 -23.31 -0.21
N TYR A 364 22.55 -23.72 -0.48
CA TYR A 364 21.40 -23.44 0.37
C TYR A 364 21.53 -24.09 1.77
N ASP A 365 21.87 -25.39 1.83
CA ASP A 365 22.03 -26.12 3.10
C ASP A 365 23.16 -25.52 3.98
N ILE A 366 24.26 -25.07 3.33
CA ILE A 366 25.36 -24.37 4.01
C ILE A 366 24.91 -23.00 4.50
N SER A 367 24.16 -22.26 3.69
CA SER A 367 23.60 -20.95 4.04
C SER A 367 22.75 -21.02 5.31
N GLN A 368 21.87 -22.02 5.42
CA GLN A 368 21.06 -22.27 6.62
C GLN A 368 21.87 -22.56 7.86
N LYS A 369 23.03 -23.21 7.73
CA LYS A 369 23.93 -23.53 8.86
C LYS A 369 24.83 -22.37 9.24
N THR A 370 25.17 -21.49 8.28
CA THR A 370 26.07 -20.37 8.50
C THR A 370 25.34 -19.17 9.08
N PHE A 371 24.17 -18.83 8.55
CA PHE A 371 23.37 -17.70 8.97
C PHE A 371 22.21 -18.17 9.87
N THR A 372 22.51 -18.36 11.13
CA THR A 372 21.57 -18.88 12.15
C THR A 372 20.85 -17.79 12.94
N ALA A 373 21.25 -16.52 12.79
CA ALA A 373 20.59 -15.42 13.47
C ALA A 373 19.10 -15.37 13.09
N PRO A 374 18.18 -15.27 14.07
CA PRO A 374 16.75 -15.19 13.78
C PRO A 374 16.42 -13.89 13.05
N SER A 375 15.54 -13.97 12.09
CA SER A 375 15.00 -12.83 11.35
C SER A 375 13.49 -12.86 11.44
N LEU A 376 12.90 -11.95 12.23
CA LEU A 376 11.45 -11.76 12.31
C LEU A 376 11.10 -10.39 11.76
N ARG A 377 10.30 -10.36 10.71
CA ARG A 377 9.87 -9.14 10.02
C ARG A 377 8.35 -9.03 10.01
N ILE A 378 7.86 -7.82 9.84
CA ILE A 378 6.43 -7.58 9.57
C ILE A 378 6.12 -8.12 8.18
N ALA A 379 5.02 -8.87 8.06
CA ALA A 379 4.57 -9.38 6.78
C ALA A 379 4.38 -8.25 5.75
N PRO A 380 4.78 -8.43 4.48
CA PRO A 380 4.64 -7.40 3.45
C PRO A 380 3.20 -7.25 2.92
N LEU A 381 2.28 -8.10 3.36
CA LEU A 381 0.85 -8.08 2.98
C LEU A 381 -0.04 -8.11 4.22
N LYS A 382 -1.31 -7.75 4.05
CA LYS A 382 -2.35 -7.95 5.06
C LYS A 382 -2.77 -9.42 5.08
N ALA A 383 -2.08 -10.23 5.87
CA ALA A 383 -2.36 -11.66 5.96
C ALA A 383 -3.70 -11.94 6.66
N ARG A 384 -4.48 -12.85 6.11
CA ARG A 384 -5.70 -13.41 6.71
C ARG A 384 -5.47 -14.80 7.28
N THR A 385 -4.52 -15.53 6.74
CA THR A 385 -4.17 -16.89 7.12
C THR A 385 -2.65 -17.07 7.16
N SER A 386 -2.18 -18.13 7.81
CA SER A 386 -0.75 -18.51 7.79
C SER A 386 -0.26 -18.79 6.36
N LYS A 387 -1.12 -19.30 5.48
CA LYS A 387 -0.74 -19.56 4.07
C LYS A 387 -0.36 -18.29 3.30
N ASP A 388 -0.97 -17.15 3.62
CA ASP A 388 -0.61 -15.87 3.01
C ASP A 388 0.81 -15.46 3.43
N LEU A 389 1.16 -15.69 4.71
CA LEU A 389 2.50 -15.44 5.21
C LEU A 389 3.54 -16.39 4.61
N ASP A 390 3.20 -17.68 4.49
CA ASP A 390 4.09 -18.68 3.93
C ASP A 390 4.44 -18.35 2.49
N ALA A 391 3.48 -17.88 1.66
CA ALA A 391 3.73 -17.47 0.29
C ALA A 391 4.73 -16.29 0.20
N ALA A 392 4.57 -15.28 1.06
CA ALA A 392 5.50 -14.15 1.14
C ALA A 392 6.89 -14.59 1.64
N GLN A 393 6.93 -15.49 2.63
CA GLN A 393 8.18 -16.04 3.15
C GLN A 393 8.94 -16.82 2.09
N ASP A 394 8.25 -17.74 1.39
CA ASP A 394 8.85 -18.56 0.35
C ASP A 394 9.35 -17.71 -0.81
N SER A 395 8.64 -16.64 -1.17
CA SER A 395 9.11 -15.69 -2.18
C SER A 395 10.43 -15.03 -1.78
N THR A 396 10.48 -14.49 -0.56
CA THR A 396 11.68 -13.82 -0.07
C THR A 396 12.84 -14.80 0.12
N ALA A 397 12.59 -15.96 0.70
CA ALA A 397 13.58 -17.01 0.88
C ALA A 397 14.05 -17.58 -0.46
N GLY A 398 13.12 -17.81 -1.40
CA GLY A 398 13.41 -18.32 -2.74
C GLY A 398 14.29 -17.36 -3.53
N SER A 399 13.89 -16.08 -3.63
CA SER A 399 14.66 -15.06 -4.35
C SER A 399 16.05 -14.80 -3.75
N ALA A 400 16.21 -14.93 -2.43
CA ALA A 400 17.53 -14.86 -1.79
C ALA A 400 18.35 -16.12 -2.04
N SER A 401 17.74 -17.32 -1.92
CA SER A 401 18.46 -18.58 -1.99
C SER A 401 18.99 -18.92 -3.38
N VAL A 402 18.28 -18.50 -4.44
CA VAL A 402 18.72 -18.79 -5.82
C VAL A 402 20.05 -18.13 -6.17
N THR A 403 20.38 -17.01 -5.54
CA THR A 403 21.66 -16.30 -5.73
C THR A 403 22.80 -16.89 -4.90
N ALA A 404 22.54 -17.91 -4.07
CA ALA A 404 23.61 -18.61 -3.34
C ALA A 404 24.50 -19.49 -4.25
N PHE A 405 23.99 -19.87 -5.41
CA PHE A 405 24.71 -20.59 -6.46
C PHE A 405 24.48 -19.88 -7.79
N THR A 406 25.54 -19.34 -8.37
CA THR A 406 25.51 -18.70 -9.68
C THR A 406 26.58 -19.28 -10.59
N THR A 407 26.31 -19.25 -11.89
CA THR A 407 27.27 -19.58 -12.93
C THR A 407 27.24 -18.45 -13.95
N SER A 408 28.40 -17.85 -14.20
CA SER A 408 28.55 -16.81 -15.21
C SER A 408 29.54 -17.25 -16.28
N GLY A 409 29.49 -16.58 -17.43
CA GLY A 409 30.42 -16.94 -18.48
C GLY A 409 30.28 -16.09 -19.73
N ARG A 410 31.27 -16.26 -20.66
CA ARG A 410 31.26 -15.66 -21.97
C ARG A 410 30.83 -16.66 -23.01
N THR A 411 29.87 -16.28 -23.88
CA THR A 411 29.30 -17.18 -24.87
C THR A 411 29.22 -16.56 -26.26
N SER A 412 29.29 -17.41 -27.29
CA SER A 412 29.00 -17.06 -28.67
C SER A 412 27.54 -17.32 -29.09
N THR A 413 26.67 -17.72 -28.15
CA THR A 413 25.25 -18.01 -28.40
C THR A 413 24.39 -16.78 -28.20
N PRO A 414 23.77 -16.18 -29.26
CA PRO A 414 23.07 -14.91 -29.16
C PRO A 414 21.60 -15.01 -28.72
N PHE A 415 21.15 -16.18 -28.21
CA PHE A 415 19.74 -16.46 -27.94
C PHE A 415 19.40 -16.50 -26.46
N LEU A 416 20.34 -16.13 -25.58
CA LEU A 416 20.10 -16.10 -24.16
C LEU A 416 19.22 -14.91 -23.76
N TYR A 417 18.42 -15.08 -22.73
CA TYR A 417 17.56 -14.04 -22.18
C TYR A 417 17.14 -14.40 -20.74
N PRO A 418 16.75 -13.45 -19.90
CA PRO A 418 16.29 -13.72 -18.55
C PRO A 418 15.08 -14.66 -18.52
N GLY A 419 15.18 -15.74 -17.75
CA GLY A 419 14.16 -16.79 -17.66
C GLY A 419 14.32 -17.94 -18.65
N CYS A 420 15.24 -17.90 -19.62
CA CYS A 420 15.53 -19.07 -20.44
C CYS A 420 16.36 -20.12 -19.66
N VAL A 421 16.13 -21.37 -19.99
CA VAL A 421 16.83 -22.49 -19.38
C VAL A 421 17.96 -22.96 -20.28
N VAL A 422 19.10 -23.26 -19.69
CA VAL A 422 20.28 -23.75 -20.38
C VAL A 422 20.76 -25.06 -19.76
N ASP A 423 21.17 -26.02 -20.58
CA ASP A 423 21.89 -27.21 -20.17
C ASP A 423 23.38 -26.97 -20.34
N MET A 424 24.11 -26.93 -19.24
CA MET A 424 25.54 -26.64 -19.22
C MET A 424 26.33 -27.94 -19.24
N GLU A 425 27.28 -28.04 -20.19
CA GLU A 425 28.24 -29.14 -20.31
C GLU A 425 29.68 -28.63 -20.17
N MET A 426 30.53 -29.41 -19.59
CA MET A 426 31.98 -29.16 -19.44
C MET A 426 32.77 -30.18 -20.25
N LEU A 427 33.76 -29.70 -21.02
CA LEU A 427 34.74 -30.58 -21.64
C LEU A 427 35.63 -31.18 -20.55
N LYS A 428 35.84 -32.49 -20.61
CA LYS A 428 36.82 -33.17 -19.76
C LYS A 428 38.23 -32.75 -20.19
N PRO A 429 39.09 -32.30 -19.24
CA PRO A 429 40.47 -31.98 -19.56
C PRO A 429 41.19 -33.12 -20.34
N GLY A 430 41.90 -32.75 -21.41
CA GLY A 430 42.63 -33.72 -22.24
C GLY A 430 41.79 -34.61 -23.15
N THR A 431 40.47 -34.35 -23.22
CA THR A 431 39.57 -35.16 -24.09
C THR A 431 38.66 -34.22 -24.91
N LYS A 432 38.08 -34.74 -26.00
CA LYS A 432 37.04 -34.06 -26.78
C LYS A 432 35.61 -34.35 -26.27
N LYS A 433 35.46 -35.08 -25.15
CA LYS A 433 34.17 -35.48 -24.61
C LYS A 433 33.70 -34.45 -23.61
N SER A 434 32.48 -33.95 -23.81
CA SER A 434 31.77 -33.16 -22.82
C SER A 434 31.01 -34.04 -21.82
N THR A 435 30.80 -33.52 -20.63
CA THR A 435 29.97 -34.11 -19.58
C THR A 435 28.96 -33.08 -19.10
N TYR A 436 27.75 -33.55 -18.88
CA TYR A 436 26.71 -32.74 -18.27
C TYR A 436 27.20 -32.18 -16.92
N PHE A 437 27.02 -30.86 -16.72
CA PHE A 437 27.37 -30.20 -15.49
C PHE A 437 26.12 -29.90 -14.64
N THR A 438 25.22 -29.05 -15.15
CA THR A 438 23.98 -28.72 -14.46
C THR A 438 23.01 -27.97 -15.39
N ARG A 439 21.72 -27.96 -15.01
CA ARG A 439 20.69 -27.16 -15.65
C ARG A 439 20.58 -25.80 -14.94
N LEU A 440 20.62 -24.73 -15.70
CA LEU A 440 20.63 -23.38 -15.21
C LEU A 440 19.47 -22.57 -15.83
N MET A 441 19.06 -21.51 -15.14
CA MET A 441 18.16 -20.47 -15.64
C MET A 441 18.95 -19.15 -15.73
N VAL A 442 18.95 -18.55 -16.89
CA VAL A 442 19.65 -17.27 -17.12
C VAL A 442 18.89 -16.16 -16.39
N ILE A 443 19.64 -15.32 -15.66
CA ILE A 443 19.12 -14.14 -14.95
C ILE A 443 19.65 -12.85 -15.54
N GLU A 444 20.83 -12.92 -16.20
CA GLU A 444 21.42 -11.79 -16.89
C GLU A 444 22.00 -12.28 -18.23
N ALA A 445 21.82 -11.47 -19.28
CA ALA A 445 22.42 -11.69 -20.60
C ALA A 445 22.82 -10.35 -21.21
N ASN A 446 24.13 -10.24 -21.54
CA ASN A 446 24.68 -9.09 -22.22
C ASN A 446 25.09 -9.49 -23.64
N HIS A 447 24.69 -8.72 -24.63
CA HIS A 447 24.90 -8.97 -26.04
C HIS A 447 25.63 -7.79 -26.68
N SER A 448 26.68 -8.07 -27.40
CA SER A 448 27.41 -7.08 -28.18
C SER A 448 27.64 -7.60 -29.61
N VAL A 449 27.21 -6.83 -30.61
CA VAL A 449 27.33 -7.20 -32.02
C VAL A 449 27.84 -6.04 -32.83
N ASP A 450 28.90 -6.27 -33.61
CA ASP A 450 29.44 -5.28 -34.54
C ASP A 450 28.78 -5.37 -35.95
N LYS A 451 29.14 -4.45 -36.85
CA LYS A 451 28.63 -4.41 -38.22
C LYS A 451 28.97 -5.64 -39.06
N LEU A 452 30.00 -6.38 -38.71
CA LEU A 452 30.43 -7.58 -39.40
C LEU A 452 29.65 -8.81 -38.95
N GLY A 453 28.99 -8.70 -37.78
CA GLY A 453 28.27 -9.79 -37.14
C GLY A 453 29.10 -10.56 -36.11
N ASN A 454 30.27 -10.00 -35.70
CA ASN A 454 31.01 -10.57 -34.58
C ASN A 454 30.19 -10.36 -33.33
N TYR A 455 29.93 -11.44 -32.64
CA TYR A 455 29.10 -11.48 -31.42
C TYR A 455 29.95 -11.81 -30.22
N THR A 456 29.72 -11.10 -29.14
CA THR A 456 30.21 -11.44 -27.80
C THR A 456 29.06 -11.36 -26.82
N GLY A 457 28.80 -12.45 -26.12
CA GLY A 457 27.76 -12.51 -25.08
C GLY A 457 28.36 -12.83 -23.71
N HIS A 458 27.80 -12.27 -22.68
CA HIS A 458 28.02 -12.66 -21.29
C HIS A 458 26.71 -13.05 -20.67
N PHE A 459 26.73 -14.03 -19.78
CA PHE A 459 25.55 -14.46 -19.06
C PHE A 459 25.86 -14.69 -17.58
N GLU A 460 24.84 -14.49 -16.75
CA GLU A 460 24.79 -15.02 -15.39
C GLU A 460 23.53 -15.86 -15.25
N ALA A 461 23.65 -16.99 -14.57
CA ALA A 461 22.58 -17.96 -14.43
C ALA A 461 22.57 -18.58 -13.02
N ILE A 462 21.39 -19.00 -12.56
CA ILE A 462 21.14 -19.68 -11.30
C ILE A 462 20.75 -21.13 -11.54
N GLY A 463 20.65 -21.96 -10.49
CA GLY A 463 20.07 -23.31 -10.63
C GLY A 463 18.62 -23.22 -11.15
N ALA A 464 18.32 -23.97 -12.22
CA ALA A 464 16.95 -24.05 -12.75
C ALA A 464 16.01 -24.81 -11.80
N ASP A 465 14.72 -24.74 -12.07
CA ASP A 465 13.65 -25.50 -11.42
C ASP A 465 13.41 -25.21 -9.93
N THR A 466 13.89 -24.05 -9.44
CA THR A 466 13.56 -23.57 -8.10
C THR A 466 12.22 -22.86 -8.04
N GLY A 467 11.75 -22.34 -9.17
CA GLY A 467 10.52 -21.56 -9.29
C GLY A 467 10.68 -20.07 -8.94
N TYR A 468 11.91 -19.63 -8.65
CA TYR A 468 12.20 -18.25 -8.26
C TYR A 468 13.29 -17.64 -9.13
N LEU A 469 13.16 -16.31 -9.36
CA LEU A 469 14.18 -15.43 -9.90
C LEU A 469 14.65 -14.46 -8.81
N PRO A 470 15.83 -13.84 -8.96
CA PRO A 470 16.13 -12.62 -8.23
C PRO A 470 15.03 -11.60 -8.49
N ARG A 471 14.54 -10.95 -7.42
CA ARG A 471 13.42 -10.01 -7.55
C ARG A 471 13.91 -8.60 -7.83
N PRO A 472 13.07 -7.78 -8.49
CA PRO A 472 13.34 -6.36 -8.63
C PRO A 472 13.49 -5.69 -7.27
N VAL A 473 14.40 -4.73 -7.20
CA VAL A 473 14.51 -3.84 -6.04
C VAL A 473 13.34 -2.86 -6.10
N PHE A 474 12.61 -2.73 -4.99
CA PHE A 474 11.52 -1.79 -4.85
C PHE A 474 11.63 -1.01 -3.55
N ARG A 475 10.95 0.12 -3.52
CA ARG A 475 10.85 0.97 -2.34
C ARG A 475 9.50 0.73 -1.66
N GLU A 476 9.53 0.42 -0.37
CA GLU A 476 8.31 0.29 0.43
C GLU A 476 7.58 1.63 0.49
N PRO A 477 6.31 1.72 0.06
CA PRO A 477 5.51 2.92 0.20
C PRO A 477 5.19 3.16 1.67
N LYS A 478 5.17 4.42 2.08
CA LYS A 478 4.78 4.84 3.43
C LYS A 478 3.57 5.74 3.35
N ALA A 479 2.41 5.20 3.69
CA ALA A 479 1.18 5.97 3.73
C ALA A 479 1.11 6.79 5.02
N GLU A 480 0.87 8.08 4.86
CA GLU A 480 0.60 9.03 5.95
C GLU A 480 -0.90 9.11 6.23
N PRO A 481 -1.32 9.62 7.40
CA PRO A 481 -2.73 9.81 7.71
C PRO A 481 -3.44 10.67 6.66
N GLN A 482 -4.66 10.28 6.26
CA GLN A 482 -5.43 10.90 5.18
C GLN A 482 -6.87 11.12 5.58
N PHE A 483 -7.51 12.09 4.93
CA PHE A 483 -8.95 12.31 5.05
C PHE A 483 -9.73 11.30 4.22
N ALA A 484 -10.86 10.89 4.76
CA ALA A 484 -11.79 10.03 4.04
C ALA A 484 -13.23 10.29 4.52
N THR A 485 -14.19 9.90 3.71
CA THR A 485 -15.61 9.94 4.04
C THR A 485 -16.14 8.54 4.31
N VAL A 486 -16.87 8.36 5.38
CA VAL A 486 -17.54 7.10 5.69
C VAL A 486 -18.68 6.87 4.68
N ILE A 487 -18.67 5.71 4.04
CA ILE A 487 -19.67 5.32 3.05
C ILE A 487 -20.59 4.19 3.52
N SER A 488 -20.14 3.39 4.50
CA SER A 488 -20.93 2.36 5.15
C SER A 488 -20.44 2.12 6.58
N ASN A 489 -21.37 1.90 7.51
CA ASN A 489 -21.11 1.52 8.90
C ASN A 489 -22.00 0.35 9.35
N ASP A 490 -22.62 -0.37 8.42
CA ASP A 490 -23.52 -1.51 8.68
C ASP A 490 -22.67 -2.80 8.77
N ASP A 491 -21.98 -2.96 9.90
CA ASP A 491 -21.11 -4.10 10.17
C ASP A 491 -21.24 -4.58 11.63
N ASP A 492 -21.39 -5.89 11.83
CA ASP A 492 -21.57 -6.52 13.15
C ASP A 492 -20.36 -6.37 14.10
N MET A 493 -19.19 -5.98 13.58
CA MET A 493 -17.97 -5.80 14.34
C MET A 493 -17.64 -4.32 14.62
N GLY A 494 -18.52 -3.40 14.24
CA GLY A 494 -18.30 -1.95 14.40
C GLY A 494 -17.20 -1.38 13.50
N ARG A 495 -16.98 -1.98 12.33
CA ARG A 495 -16.07 -1.48 11.31
C ARG A 495 -16.81 -0.55 10.38
N VAL A 496 -16.07 0.22 9.60
CA VAL A 496 -16.63 1.11 8.57
C VAL A 496 -15.94 0.87 7.23
N GLN A 497 -16.61 1.24 6.17
CA GLN A 497 -15.98 1.42 4.86
C GLN A 497 -15.85 2.90 4.59
N VAL A 498 -14.71 3.32 4.08
CA VAL A 498 -14.44 4.71 3.78
C VAL A 498 -13.99 4.88 2.33
N ARG A 499 -14.19 6.09 1.82
CA ARG A 499 -13.67 6.54 0.54
C ARG A 499 -12.69 7.67 0.79
N PHE A 500 -11.45 7.51 0.34
CA PHE A 500 -10.46 8.59 0.31
C PHE A 500 -10.81 9.63 -0.74
N ASP A 501 -10.39 10.89 -0.54
CA ASP A 501 -10.71 12.00 -1.45
C ASP A 501 -10.15 11.81 -2.87
N TRP A 502 -9.09 11.01 -3.03
CA TRP A 502 -8.49 10.67 -4.32
C TRP A 502 -9.15 9.48 -5.03
N GLN A 503 -9.99 8.70 -4.35
CA GLN A 503 -10.71 7.57 -4.97
C GLN A 503 -11.90 8.07 -5.80
N GLY A 504 -12.00 7.56 -7.03
CA GLY A 504 -13.09 7.88 -7.95
C GLY A 504 -14.21 6.84 -7.96
N GLY A 505 -15.29 7.17 -8.64
CA GLY A 505 -16.35 6.23 -9.03
C GLY A 505 -17.05 5.50 -7.88
N GLY A 506 -16.80 4.23 -7.75
CA GLY A 506 -17.34 3.36 -6.70
C GLY A 506 -16.29 2.78 -5.78
N ASP A 507 -15.04 3.23 -5.90
CA ASP A 507 -13.93 2.70 -5.13
C ASP A 507 -14.03 3.07 -3.65
N ASN A 508 -13.64 2.13 -2.80
CA ASN A 508 -13.65 2.29 -1.35
C ASN A 508 -12.70 1.29 -0.68
N THR A 509 -12.53 1.42 0.62
CA THR A 509 -11.79 0.42 1.40
C THR A 509 -12.64 -0.83 1.65
N GLU A 510 -12.01 -1.92 2.02
CA GLU A 510 -12.71 -3.00 2.75
C GLU A 510 -13.20 -2.49 4.12
N TRP A 511 -13.87 -3.36 4.90
CA TRP A 511 -14.25 -3.07 6.28
C TRP A 511 -13.02 -2.82 7.16
N ILE A 512 -12.84 -1.60 7.66
CA ILE A 512 -11.72 -1.18 8.47
C ILE A 512 -12.15 -0.84 9.89
N ARG A 513 -11.28 -1.08 10.86
CA ARG A 513 -11.56 -0.84 12.28
C ARG A 513 -11.56 0.65 12.59
N VAL A 514 -12.39 1.00 13.59
CA VAL A 514 -12.40 2.34 14.19
C VAL A 514 -11.64 2.29 15.52
N MET A 515 -10.72 3.22 15.74
CA MET A 515 -10.02 3.38 17.00
C MET A 515 -10.97 3.97 18.04
N SER A 516 -10.93 3.45 19.25
CA SER A 516 -11.71 3.95 20.39
C SER A 516 -10.77 4.27 21.55
N PRO A 517 -11.08 5.26 22.40
CA PRO A 517 -10.33 5.53 23.62
C PRO A 517 -10.28 4.35 24.58
N ASP A 518 -11.33 3.54 24.66
CA ASP A 518 -11.40 2.28 25.40
C ASP A 518 -12.27 1.28 24.64
N ALA A 519 -11.75 0.06 24.48
CA ALA A 519 -12.47 -1.01 23.78
C ALA A 519 -12.02 -2.37 24.34
N GLY A 520 -13.00 -3.18 24.75
CA GLY A 520 -12.67 -4.50 25.29
C GLY A 520 -13.90 -5.33 25.67
N SER A 521 -13.65 -6.32 26.51
CA SER A 521 -14.64 -7.18 27.13
C SER A 521 -14.31 -7.42 28.61
N SER A 522 -15.25 -7.94 29.37
CA SER A 522 -15.07 -8.40 30.74
C SER A 522 -16.06 -9.53 31.02
N GLU A 523 -15.93 -10.20 32.17
CA GLU A 523 -16.88 -11.24 32.58
C GLU A 523 -18.33 -10.73 32.68
N LYS A 524 -18.52 -9.45 33.06
CA LYS A 524 -19.85 -8.83 33.17
C LYS A 524 -20.34 -8.21 31.88
N VAL A 525 -19.43 -7.77 31.01
CA VAL A 525 -19.74 -7.15 29.70
C VAL A 525 -18.91 -7.85 28.65
N ASN A 526 -19.46 -8.92 28.10
CA ASN A 526 -18.74 -9.81 27.18
C ASN A 526 -18.41 -9.17 25.82
N LYS A 527 -19.12 -8.11 25.40
CA LYS A 527 -18.90 -7.36 24.17
C LYS A 527 -19.11 -5.87 24.42
N ASN A 528 -18.42 -5.03 23.65
CA ASN A 528 -18.59 -3.56 23.63
C ASN A 528 -18.37 -2.89 25.01
N ARG A 529 -17.47 -3.42 25.85
CA ARG A 529 -17.02 -2.67 27.03
C ARG A 529 -16.12 -1.52 26.55
N GLY A 530 -16.40 -0.32 27.04
CA GLY A 530 -15.67 0.89 26.71
C GLY A 530 -16.52 1.93 25.98
N PHE A 531 -15.91 2.69 25.10
CA PHE A 531 -16.56 3.78 24.37
C PHE A 531 -16.90 3.34 22.95
N VAL A 532 -18.19 3.20 22.66
CA VAL A 532 -18.70 2.81 21.33
C VAL A 532 -19.28 4.04 20.66
N ALA A 533 -18.54 4.60 19.70
CA ALA A 533 -18.97 5.70 18.84
C ALA A 533 -18.42 5.46 17.43
N ILE A 534 -19.20 4.73 16.65
CA ILE A 534 -18.87 4.46 15.24
C ILE A 534 -19.31 5.66 14.39
N PRO A 535 -18.45 6.21 13.53
CA PRO A 535 -18.80 7.32 12.65
C PRO A 535 -19.99 6.98 11.75
N GLU A 536 -20.82 7.98 11.48
CA GLU A 536 -21.98 7.85 10.61
C GLU A 536 -21.62 7.96 9.13
N VAL A 537 -22.47 7.40 8.28
CA VAL A 537 -22.33 7.56 6.82
C VAL A 537 -22.39 9.05 6.46
N GLY A 538 -21.37 9.52 5.72
CA GLY A 538 -21.18 10.92 5.35
C GLY A 538 -20.23 11.68 6.26
N ASP A 539 -19.83 11.12 7.41
CA ASP A 539 -18.84 11.76 8.28
C ASP A 539 -17.45 11.76 7.68
N GLN A 540 -16.73 12.86 7.87
CA GLN A 540 -15.30 12.94 7.55
C GLN A 540 -14.48 12.33 8.70
N VAL A 541 -13.55 11.48 8.34
CA VAL A 541 -12.67 10.80 9.29
C VAL A 541 -11.21 10.94 8.90
N MET A 542 -10.33 10.91 9.90
CA MET A 542 -8.90 10.72 9.71
C MET A 542 -8.59 9.22 9.69
N VAL A 543 -7.91 8.76 8.66
CA VAL A 543 -7.50 7.37 8.47
C VAL A 543 -6.00 7.25 8.60
N GLY A 544 -5.54 6.45 9.55
CA GLY A 544 -4.14 6.07 9.71
C GLY A 544 -3.86 4.69 9.10
N PHE A 545 -2.59 4.30 9.07
CA PHE A 545 -2.13 3.06 8.45
C PHE A 545 -1.22 2.28 9.40
N VAL A 546 -1.57 1.04 9.70
CA VAL A 546 -0.76 0.18 10.58
C VAL A 546 0.60 -0.09 9.91
N HIS A 547 1.67 0.21 10.60
CA HIS A 547 3.06 0.17 10.10
C HIS A 547 3.31 1.08 8.89
N SER A 548 2.51 2.14 8.71
CA SER A 548 2.50 3.00 7.52
C SER A 548 2.26 2.26 6.20
N HIS A 549 1.70 1.04 6.24
CA HIS A 549 1.45 0.23 5.05
C HIS A 549 0.10 0.60 4.42
N PRO A 550 0.04 0.99 3.13
CA PRO A 550 -1.17 1.51 2.49
C PRO A 550 -2.35 0.53 2.47
N ASP A 551 -2.10 -0.79 2.53
CA ASP A 551 -3.13 -1.82 2.55
C ASP A 551 -3.74 -2.07 3.94
N ARG A 552 -3.32 -1.32 4.98
CA ARG A 552 -3.73 -1.53 6.37
C ARG A 552 -4.34 -0.29 7.01
N PRO A 553 -5.36 0.31 6.37
CA PRO A 553 -6.04 1.48 6.90
C PRO A 553 -6.85 1.15 8.17
N TYR A 554 -6.97 2.15 9.06
CA TYR A 554 -7.89 2.16 10.19
C TYR A 554 -8.34 3.59 10.48
N VAL A 555 -9.56 3.78 10.97
CA VAL A 555 -10.07 5.10 11.33
C VAL A 555 -9.51 5.52 12.68
N MET A 556 -8.88 6.68 12.74
CA MET A 556 -8.34 7.31 13.95
C MET A 556 -9.41 8.08 14.73
N GLY A 557 -10.39 8.65 14.04
CA GLY A 557 -11.48 9.43 14.62
C GLY A 557 -12.19 10.30 13.59
N GLY A 558 -13.32 10.89 13.99
CA GLY A 558 -14.06 11.85 13.20
C GLY A 558 -13.44 13.24 13.22
N LEU A 559 -13.70 14.02 12.19
CA LEU A 559 -13.25 15.39 12.05
C LEU A 559 -14.44 16.31 11.76
N PHE A 560 -14.47 17.44 12.47
CA PHE A 560 -15.39 18.50 12.11
C PHE A 560 -14.81 19.33 10.98
N HIS A 561 -15.62 19.64 9.98
CA HIS A 561 -15.25 20.51 8.88
C HIS A 561 -16.19 21.73 8.79
N GLY A 562 -15.88 22.70 7.95
CA GLY A 562 -16.54 24.01 7.93
C GLY A 562 -18.06 23.99 7.67
N LYS A 563 -18.64 22.89 7.18
CA LYS A 563 -20.09 22.76 6.98
C LYS A 563 -20.83 22.24 8.22
N ILE A 564 -20.17 21.49 9.11
CA ILE A 564 -20.81 20.78 10.23
C ILE A 564 -20.19 21.15 11.60
N GLY A 565 -19.03 21.76 11.63
CA GLY A 565 -18.33 22.08 12.86
C GLY A 565 -18.65 23.48 13.34
N SER A 566 -19.17 23.59 14.56
CA SER A 566 -19.25 24.85 15.30
C SER A 566 -18.38 24.85 16.57
N GLY A 567 -17.68 23.74 16.82
CA GLY A 567 -16.88 23.53 18.03
C GLY A 567 -17.72 23.63 19.31
N GLY A 568 -17.08 23.97 20.40
CA GLY A 568 -17.71 24.17 21.71
C GLY A 568 -18.38 25.56 21.89
N GLY A 569 -18.76 26.23 20.81
CA GLY A 569 -19.31 27.57 20.83
C GLY A 569 -18.23 28.63 21.09
N LYS A 570 -18.67 29.90 21.27
CA LYS A 570 -17.77 30.99 21.60
C LYS A 570 -17.13 30.74 22.98
N GLY A 571 -15.80 30.79 23.04
CA GLY A 571 -15.04 30.51 24.25
C GLY A 571 -14.88 29.03 24.57
N ASN A 572 -15.33 28.11 23.68
CA ASN A 572 -15.25 26.68 23.89
C ASN A 572 -15.91 26.15 25.19
N ASN A 573 -17.01 26.79 25.59
CA ASN A 573 -17.69 26.51 26.86
C ASN A 573 -18.58 25.27 26.82
N ILE A 574 -18.88 24.72 25.64
CA ILE A 574 -19.78 23.60 25.48
C ILE A 574 -18.99 22.31 25.13
N LYS A 575 -19.19 21.25 25.90
CA LYS A 575 -18.77 19.90 25.59
C LYS A 575 -20.00 19.02 25.52
N SER A 576 -20.14 18.20 24.47
CA SER A 576 -21.34 17.40 24.31
C SER A 576 -21.05 16.03 23.70
N LEU A 577 -21.92 15.09 24.04
CA LEU A 577 -22.07 13.80 23.37
C LEU A 577 -23.47 13.77 22.78
N SER A 578 -23.54 13.71 21.44
CA SER A 578 -24.85 13.69 20.74
C SER A 578 -24.92 12.52 19.80
N SER A 579 -26.03 11.80 19.83
CA SER A 579 -26.33 10.74 18.86
C SER A 579 -26.91 11.30 17.57
N LYS A 580 -26.88 10.52 16.47
CA LYS A 580 -27.47 10.88 15.17
C LYS A 580 -28.93 11.34 15.27
N SER A 581 -29.72 10.73 16.15
CA SER A 581 -31.11 11.09 16.35
C SER A 581 -31.35 12.34 17.22
N GLY A 582 -30.31 12.87 17.88
CA GLY A 582 -30.35 14.08 18.67
C GLY A 582 -30.47 13.87 20.19
N HIS A 583 -30.31 12.65 20.71
CA HIS A 583 -30.09 12.46 22.15
C HIS A 583 -28.76 13.10 22.53
N THR A 584 -28.73 13.88 23.62
CA THR A 584 -27.56 14.69 23.95
C THR A 584 -27.28 14.69 25.45
N VAL A 585 -26.00 14.59 25.80
CA VAL A 585 -25.45 15.01 27.10
C VAL A 585 -24.56 16.22 26.85
N GLU A 586 -24.87 17.34 27.44
CA GLU A 586 -24.18 18.63 27.25
C GLU A 586 -23.66 19.14 28.59
N LEU A 587 -22.39 19.54 28.64
CA LEU A 587 -21.78 20.27 29.74
C LEU A 587 -21.47 21.66 29.25
N ASN A 588 -22.05 22.67 29.90
CA ASN A 588 -21.89 24.07 29.55
C ASN A 588 -21.28 24.82 30.75
N ASP A 589 -20.02 25.24 30.58
CA ASP A 589 -19.28 25.94 31.64
C ASP A 589 -19.99 27.22 32.10
N GLY A 590 -20.80 27.85 31.23
CA GLY A 590 -21.61 29.01 31.52
C GLY A 590 -23.05 28.75 31.95
N GLY A 591 -23.53 27.46 31.91
CA GLY A 591 -24.95 27.16 32.09
C GLY A 591 -25.27 25.92 32.91
N GLY A 592 -24.36 24.95 33.01
CA GLY A 592 -24.60 23.71 33.75
C GLY A 592 -24.62 22.46 32.89
N ILE A 593 -25.35 21.43 33.31
CA ILE A 593 -25.41 20.13 32.62
C ILE A 593 -26.85 19.86 32.16
N THR A 594 -27.01 19.48 30.91
CA THR A 594 -28.30 19.06 30.34
C THR A 594 -28.20 17.66 29.76
N ILE A 595 -29.15 16.79 30.11
CA ILE A 595 -29.37 15.48 29.46
C ILE A 595 -30.73 15.55 28.80
N LYS A 596 -30.77 15.46 27.46
CA LYS A 596 -32.03 15.59 26.68
C LYS A 596 -32.20 14.47 25.66
N ASP A 597 -33.46 14.10 25.45
CA ASP A 597 -33.80 13.15 24.40
C ASP A 597 -33.90 13.82 23.01
N LYS A 598 -34.16 13.02 21.98
CA LYS A 598 -34.26 13.50 20.59
C LYS A 598 -35.43 14.50 20.38
N SER A 599 -36.48 14.41 21.18
CA SER A 599 -37.64 15.32 21.11
C SER A 599 -37.33 16.68 21.72
N LYS A 600 -36.33 16.77 22.60
CA LYS A 600 -35.98 17.92 23.44
C LYS A 600 -37.05 18.28 24.46
N LEU A 601 -38.12 17.53 24.54
CA LEU A 601 -39.23 17.75 25.48
C LEU A 601 -38.98 17.07 26.82
N ASN A 602 -38.13 16.00 26.83
CA ASN A 602 -37.76 15.30 28.03
C ASN A 602 -36.28 15.62 28.33
N HIS A 603 -36.01 16.22 29.49
CA HIS A 603 -34.66 16.60 29.85
C HIS A 603 -34.45 16.66 31.36
N ILE A 604 -33.18 16.57 31.75
CA ILE A 604 -32.70 16.80 33.11
C ILE A 604 -31.71 17.96 33.01
N ASP A 605 -31.95 19.04 33.76
CA ASP A 605 -31.06 20.18 33.86
C ASP A 605 -30.50 20.33 35.26
N VAL A 606 -29.17 20.49 35.34
CA VAL A 606 -28.42 20.85 36.54
C VAL A 606 -27.84 22.25 36.29
N ASP A 607 -28.43 23.25 36.88
CA ASP A 607 -28.23 24.69 36.52
C ASP A 607 -26.92 25.28 37.05
N GLY A 608 -26.13 24.52 37.83
CA GLY A 608 -24.95 25.04 38.51
C GLY A 608 -25.21 26.00 39.70
N ASN A 609 -26.49 26.30 40.00
CA ASN A 609 -26.94 27.19 41.08
C ASN A 609 -27.80 26.44 42.11
N ASN A 610 -27.46 25.20 42.41
CA ASN A 610 -28.10 24.34 43.41
C ASN A 610 -29.50 23.83 43.02
N LYS A 611 -29.90 23.89 41.75
CA LYS A 611 -31.20 23.39 41.26
C LYS A 611 -31.04 22.30 40.25
N ILE A 612 -31.87 21.23 40.41
CA ILE A 612 -32.05 20.14 39.45
C ILE A 612 -33.49 20.19 39.00
N THR A 613 -33.70 20.24 37.68
CA THR A 613 -35.04 20.19 37.07
C THR A 613 -35.16 18.93 36.20
N VAL A 614 -36.20 18.16 36.39
CA VAL A 614 -36.58 17.03 35.54
C VAL A 614 -37.85 17.37 34.85
N THR A 615 -37.84 17.43 33.52
CA THR A 615 -38.98 17.77 32.67
C THR A 615 -39.30 16.62 31.74
N ALA A 616 -40.58 16.27 31.64
CA ALA A 616 -41.09 15.31 30.67
C ALA A 616 -42.39 15.81 30.07
N ALA A 617 -42.59 15.56 28.78
CA ALA A 617 -43.81 15.98 28.06
C ALA A 617 -45.09 15.25 28.52
N VAL A 618 -44.96 14.03 29.01
CA VAL A 618 -46.07 13.16 29.40
C VAL A 618 -46.07 12.91 30.90
N ASN A 619 -45.06 12.20 31.39
CA ASN A 619 -44.93 11.93 32.82
C ASN A 619 -43.50 11.81 33.31
N VAL A 620 -43.32 12.00 34.62
CA VAL A 620 -42.10 11.67 35.36
C VAL A 620 -42.47 10.61 36.38
N THR A 621 -41.85 9.44 36.33
CA THR A 621 -42.05 8.36 37.30
C THR A 621 -40.74 8.08 38.05
N LEU A 622 -40.78 8.17 39.36
CA LEU A 622 -39.74 7.69 40.27
C LEU A 622 -40.22 6.36 40.88
N THR A 623 -39.53 5.29 40.62
CA THR A 623 -39.98 3.95 41.07
C THR A 623 -38.80 3.07 41.53
N ASN A 624 -39.06 2.20 42.51
CA ASN A 624 -38.19 1.09 42.88
C ASN A 624 -38.79 -0.29 42.45
N GLY A 625 -39.80 -0.29 41.59
CA GLY A 625 -40.51 -1.46 41.14
C GLY A 625 -41.73 -1.85 42.01
N LYS A 626 -41.80 -1.43 43.29
CA LYS A 626 -42.94 -1.68 44.21
C LYS A 626 -43.65 -0.41 44.60
N ALA A 627 -42.97 0.68 44.71
CA ALA A 627 -43.55 1.99 45.01
C ALA A 627 -43.13 2.98 43.93
N SER A 628 -44.03 3.95 43.61
CA SER A 628 -43.76 4.99 42.62
C SER A 628 -44.36 6.34 43.03
N ILE A 629 -43.73 7.39 42.55
CA ILE A 629 -44.27 8.75 42.50
C ILE A 629 -44.31 9.14 41.02
N THR A 630 -45.50 9.43 40.50
CA THR A 630 -45.71 9.83 39.09
C THR A 630 -46.31 11.23 39.06
N LEU A 631 -45.69 12.10 38.23
CA LEU A 631 -46.26 13.40 37.86
C LEU A 631 -46.76 13.26 36.44
N GLU A 632 -48.04 13.48 36.23
CA GLU A 632 -48.74 13.36 34.94
C GLU A 632 -49.78 14.46 34.79
N GLY A 633 -49.59 15.35 33.80
CA GLY A 633 -50.40 16.55 33.70
C GLY A 633 -50.36 17.39 34.97
N ASP A 634 -51.52 17.68 35.56
CA ASP A 634 -51.68 18.42 36.83
C ASP A 634 -51.85 17.49 38.05
N LYS A 635 -51.60 16.18 37.89
CA LYS A 635 -51.80 15.14 38.90
C LYS A 635 -50.44 14.62 39.44
N ILE A 636 -50.35 14.45 40.76
CA ILE A 636 -49.30 13.71 41.42
C ILE A 636 -49.93 12.42 42.00
N THR A 637 -49.41 11.28 41.59
CA THR A 637 -49.81 9.96 42.12
C THR A 637 -48.67 9.38 42.91
N ILE A 638 -48.94 8.98 44.16
CA ILE A 638 -48.02 8.21 44.99
C ILE A 638 -48.61 6.84 45.17
N HIS A 639 -47.97 5.79 44.69
CA HIS A 639 -48.39 4.41 44.77
C HIS A 639 -47.38 3.60 45.57
N ALA A 640 -47.86 2.99 46.67
CA ALA A 640 -47.08 2.11 47.54
C ALA A 640 -48.00 1.35 48.51
N ASP A 641 -47.55 0.20 49.02
CA ASP A 641 -48.29 -0.54 50.06
C ASP A 641 -48.39 0.27 51.39
N LYS A 642 -47.39 1.12 51.64
CA LYS A 642 -47.37 2.03 52.81
C LYS A 642 -46.78 3.36 52.43
N ILE A 643 -47.47 4.45 52.71
CA ILE A 643 -47.00 5.82 52.54
C ILE A 643 -46.77 6.41 53.95
N GLU A 644 -45.57 6.84 54.25
CA GLU A 644 -45.18 7.46 55.50
C GLU A 644 -44.63 8.87 55.26
N ILE A 645 -45.29 9.86 55.83
CA ILE A 645 -44.82 11.26 55.81
C ILE A 645 -44.33 11.56 57.23
N ALA A 646 -43.04 11.49 57.43
CA ALA A 646 -42.40 11.66 58.73
C ALA A 646 -41.47 12.85 58.72
N GLN A 647 -41.52 13.63 59.80
CA GLN A 647 -40.51 14.68 60.07
C GLN A 647 -39.39 14.09 60.87
N LYS A 648 -38.15 14.23 60.40
CA LYS A 648 -36.94 13.86 61.13
C LYS A 648 -36.50 15.07 61.96
N ASP A 649 -36.43 14.86 63.29
CA ASP A 649 -35.99 15.79 64.33
C ASP A 649 -36.94 16.98 64.68
N GLY A 650 -37.49 16.75 65.79
CA GLY A 650 -38.27 17.37 66.80
C GLY A 650 -38.26 18.86 66.99
N ALA A 651 -38.46 19.68 66.10
CA ALA A 651 -38.73 21.06 66.38
C ALA A 651 -39.67 21.69 65.37
N LYS A 652 -40.89 21.92 65.78
CA LYS A 652 -41.77 22.94 65.26
C LYS A 652 -42.44 22.72 63.92
N SER A 653 -43.70 22.29 63.99
CA SER A 653 -44.74 22.33 62.98
C SER A 653 -44.50 21.63 61.65
N SER A 654 -44.93 20.34 61.57
CA SER A 654 -45.25 19.73 60.31
C SER A 654 -46.56 20.35 59.75
N LYS A 655 -46.57 20.77 58.51
CA LYS A 655 -47.74 21.34 57.87
C LYS A 655 -48.05 20.52 56.61
N ILE A 656 -49.23 19.95 56.55
CA ILE A 656 -49.80 19.37 55.33
C ILE A 656 -50.92 20.34 54.88
N ASP A 657 -50.66 21.17 53.89
CA ASP A 657 -51.68 22.06 53.29
C ASP A 657 -52.19 21.40 52.01
N ILE A 658 -53.46 21.09 51.95
CA ILE A 658 -54.17 20.67 50.77
C ILE A 658 -55.15 21.77 50.42
N ASN A 659 -54.87 22.55 49.39
CA ASN A 659 -55.67 23.71 48.96
C ASN A 659 -56.38 23.32 47.67
N GLY A 660 -57.64 22.96 47.76
CA GLY A 660 -58.52 22.64 46.63
C GLY A 660 -59.98 22.73 47.05
N THR A 661 -60.88 22.65 46.08
CA THR A 661 -62.30 22.62 46.34
C THR A 661 -62.78 21.38 47.10
N ASP A 662 -62.09 20.24 46.79
CA ASP A 662 -62.41 18.95 47.40
C ASP A 662 -61.16 18.17 47.81
N THR A 663 -61.18 17.66 49.03
CA THR A 663 -60.16 16.72 49.50
C THR A 663 -60.85 15.43 49.91
N ASN A 664 -60.72 14.40 49.09
CA ASN A 664 -61.30 13.08 49.35
C ASN A 664 -60.24 12.18 50.02
N ILE A 665 -60.46 11.79 51.26
CA ILE A 665 -59.64 10.82 51.96
C ILE A 665 -60.45 9.52 52.07
N ASN A 666 -60.24 8.62 51.13
CA ASN A 666 -60.88 7.31 51.10
C ASN A 666 -59.98 6.31 51.85
N THR A 667 -60.35 5.90 53.03
CA THR A 667 -59.70 4.93 53.81
C THR A 667 -60.60 4.12 54.67
N LYS A 668 -60.29 2.82 54.92
CA LYS A 668 -61.05 1.97 55.78
C LYS A 668 -61.05 2.46 57.25
N ASN A 669 -59.93 3.00 57.68
CA ASN A 669 -59.77 3.54 59.02
C ASN A 669 -58.88 4.79 58.97
N MET A 670 -59.34 5.91 59.48
CA MET A 670 -58.59 7.13 59.67
C MET A 670 -58.37 7.39 61.16
N LYS A 671 -57.14 7.49 61.62
CA LYS A 671 -56.76 7.82 62.97
C LYS A 671 -56.05 9.13 63.03
N ILE A 672 -56.61 10.16 63.62
CA ILE A 672 -55.96 11.44 63.92
C ILE A 672 -55.60 11.48 65.41
N THR A 673 -54.32 11.52 65.73
CA THR A 673 -53.86 11.63 67.12
C THR A 673 -53.18 12.98 67.30
N SER A 674 -53.71 13.91 68.00
CA SER A 674 -53.13 15.20 68.31
C SER A 674 -53.60 15.67 69.68
N THR A 675 -52.87 16.60 70.28
CA THR A 675 -53.33 17.24 71.50
C THR A 675 -54.49 18.23 71.28
N HIS A 676 -54.54 18.79 70.06
CA HIS A 676 -55.67 19.66 69.69
C HIS A 676 -55.97 19.48 68.17
N ASN A 677 -57.21 19.13 67.84
CA ASN A 677 -57.75 19.14 66.47
C ASN A 677 -58.72 20.29 66.33
N LYS A 678 -58.51 21.14 65.28
CA LYS A 678 -59.46 22.18 64.93
C LYS A 678 -60.04 21.90 63.55
N ILE A 679 -61.31 21.63 63.45
CA ILE A 679 -62.02 21.52 62.15
C ILE A 679 -62.86 22.78 62.09
N SER A 680 -62.70 23.59 61.05
CA SER A 680 -63.46 24.82 60.81
C SER A 680 -64.22 24.64 59.51
N GLY A 681 -65.51 24.80 59.53
CA GLY A 681 -66.41 24.56 58.44
C GLY A 681 -67.59 23.66 58.85
N GLU A 682 -68.52 23.40 57.94
CA GLU A 682 -69.61 22.50 58.15
C GLU A 682 -69.15 21.05 58.06
N THR A 683 -69.45 20.22 59.03
CA THR A 683 -69.11 18.79 59.08
C THR A 683 -70.33 17.96 58.98
N HIS A 684 -70.48 17.22 57.88
CA HIS A 684 -71.58 16.25 57.65
C HIS A 684 -71.08 14.83 57.85
N ILE A 685 -71.64 14.05 58.76
CA ILE A 685 -71.41 12.64 58.92
C ILE A 685 -72.68 11.96 58.34
N THR A 686 -72.54 11.36 57.14
CA THR A 686 -73.66 10.83 56.41
C THR A 686 -73.96 9.33 56.70
N ASP A 687 -72.96 8.63 57.22
CA ASP A 687 -73.13 7.20 57.58
C ASP A 687 -72.21 6.81 58.75
N GLY A 688 -72.77 6.26 59.81
CA GLY A 688 -72.04 5.70 60.94
C GLY A 688 -72.28 6.39 62.28
N ASP A 689 -71.99 5.66 63.36
CA ASP A 689 -72.13 6.15 64.75
C ASP A 689 -70.97 7.02 65.19
N THR A 690 -71.25 8.21 65.68
CA THR A 690 -70.23 9.06 66.35
C THR A 690 -70.08 8.65 67.80
N LYS A 691 -68.98 8.03 68.20
CA LYS A 691 -68.67 7.68 69.56
C LYS A 691 -67.61 8.62 70.15
N ILE A 692 -67.92 9.35 71.16
CA ILE A 692 -67.03 10.23 71.91
C ILE A 692 -66.75 9.55 73.27
N ASP A 693 -65.51 9.05 73.43
CA ASP A 693 -65.19 8.25 74.60
C ASP A 693 -64.70 9.08 75.84
N ARG A 694 -64.28 10.30 75.69
CA ARG A 694 -64.01 11.24 76.80
C ARG A 694 -63.93 12.67 76.34
N GLY A 695 -64.58 13.60 77.03
CA GLY A 695 -64.44 15.02 76.86
C GLY A 695 -65.74 15.76 76.50
N ASN A 696 -65.77 17.05 76.70
CA ASN A 696 -67.00 17.86 76.40
C ASN A 696 -67.00 18.07 74.87
N THR A 697 -68.12 17.66 74.26
CA THR A 697 -68.38 17.97 72.83
C THR A 697 -69.34 19.13 72.79
N PHE A 698 -68.99 20.25 72.19
CA PHE A 698 -69.88 21.32 71.82
C PHE A 698 -70.23 21.14 70.35
N ILE A 699 -71.47 20.75 70.07
CA ILE A 699 -72.06 20.71 68.74
C ILE A 699 -72.96 21.94 68.67
N ASN A 700 -72.59 22.95 67.85
CA ASN A 700 -73.48 24.07 67.55
C ASN A 700 -74.22 23.78 66.26
#